data_454fad7c4916778cecb8ecd456fb2864
#
_entry.id   454fad7c4916778cecb8ecd456fb2864
#
_cell.length_a   1.000
_cell.length_b   1.000
_cell.length_c   1.000
_cell.angle_alpha   90.00
_cell.angle_beta   90.00
_cell.angle_gamma   90.00
#
_symmetry.space_group_name_H-M   'P 1'
#
loop_
_entity.id
_entity.type
_entity.pdbx_description
1 polymer ?
#
loop_
_entity_poly.entity_id
_entity_poly.type
_entity_poly.pdbx_seq_one_letter_code
_entity_poly.pdbx_strand_id
1 'polypeptide(L)'
;MNITRFSIKRPIGICMIYILVCVLGLISFFRIGVELLPDVDSKFISVIVNYPGASTESVEQQVTKPIEDELSSISHFKQVRSATRPGRAEIFVELDSQADADMVAIEATKKVSRIRKNLPEDIDEPAVLKRSSEEYPIIQIAATSKDNLDDIFALADSSFKERLQQAAGVADVDVTGGRAKEVAIEVDKDKLNYYGLTLQDIITAVRKENVIVSSGSVYTDALEKTVRLQAQYKAPEEIQHLQLKGTGGRYIELGQVANVQAKDKRAVAYSRVDGNEAVSLEVYKASGANIVDTADGVLQQLETLRKDYPDYVFTVVYDQSHFVRDSLSNTLKTLLEGLVTTGLVLYLFLRGWKSSMAVMIAIPTSLIATFFLMYLAGFTFNMMSLMGMALCIGILVDDSIVVLENIHRFLAMGKSADVAAEEGRNEIGMAAIAMTLCDVVVFLPIAFMQSATGQFFKQFGMTIVFATLMSLVVSFTLTPMLASRFYKNGVEEPKGKLWSRLDALEAQTIAKYDVLLRKCIEKPKKLVLGVLAAFAVAVALVPLGIVGSEYMPRTDESAIQVNIELPTGFNADQTNEALLLFENYLAKVPEIEHYMTNVTTTQSMGKLVIALKSSDERSKDVWQVAQGIRSFAKQNLGEIKVRVNEIQSSVTGVSGGRNLVRSPVQVELKGSDMDQLVADSAKVEQIFASTAGLKDIKNSYVKGMPELKVTVDRDKLKYYHATVNDVAQSFNAAIGGRSAGVLANDVQNHGNDTDIAVRFAGGSGYDIEDVRAIPVQTGRGSVFLGDLADVEEGVGPITIRRVNKERIINIQCNLTDRPLNEVVKELTQKLNAAGLKSGYAFSGQATTMNDSFAEMAMALSLSLLLIYLLLAVLYESVFTPFIRMFSLPLGIIGAVFCLLLTHNTINLYSLIGILVMDGLVAKNGTLLLDYTLTLMHEGMTAKAAVIEAGKTRLKPIFMTALTMVVGMLPTALSLSAGSETRVSMAWVIIGGMITSTVFTLLVLPILFLWLKEKFPNRI
;
A
#
# COMPACT_ATOMS: atom_id res chain seq x y z
N MET A 1 26.65 -35.90 -20.88
CA MET A 1 25.46 -36.46 -21.53
C MET A 1 24.68 -35.31 -22.17
N ASN A 2 24.47 -35.36 -23.50
CA ASN A 2 23.77 -34.25 -24.14
C ASN A 2 22.27 -34.34 -23.82
N ILE A 3 21.73 -33.40 -23.05
CA ILE A 3 20.33 -33.38 -22.54
C ILE A 3 19.34 -33.50 -23.73
N THR A 4 19.62 -32.79 -24.81
CA THR A 4 18.78 -32.83 -26.02
C THR A 4 18.75 -34.18 -26.68
N ARG A 5 19.90 -34.87 -26.80
CA ARG A 5 19.99 -36.21 -27.31
C ARG A 5 19.22 -37.23 -26.44
N PHE A 6 19.25 -37.03 -25.13
CA PHE A 6 18.45 -37.84 -24.19
C PHE A 6 16.95 -37.62 -24.40
N SER A 7 16.50 -36.36 -24.60
CA SER A 7 15.09 -36.03 -24.81
C SER A 7 14.55 -36.57 -26.12
N ILE A 8 15.32 -36.50 -27.21
CA ILE A 8 14.92 -37.04 -28.52
C ILE A 8 14.81 -38.58 -28.49
N LYS A 9 15.74 -39.27 -27.78
CA LYS A 9 15.73 -40.74 -27.67
C LYS A 9 14.65 -41.28 -26.75
N ARG A 10 14.20 -40.51 -25.74
CA ARG A 10 13.21 -40.95 -24.75
C ARG A 10 12.00 -40.01 -24.67
N PRO A 11 11.23 -39.82 -25.75
CA PRO A 11 10.17 -38.83 -25.82
C PRO A 11 9.06 -39.08 -24.80
N ILE A 12 8.66 -40.33 -24.56
CA ILE A 12 7.63 -40.67 -23.57
C ILE A 12 8.07 -40.25 -22.15
N GLY A 13 9.34 -40.51 -21.78
CA GLY A 13 9.87 -40.14 -20.48
C GLY A 13 9.86 -38.63 -20.26
N ILE A 14 10.24 -37.86 -21.28
CA ILE A 14 10.20 -36.40 -21.23
C ILE A 14 8.76 -35.89 -21.12
N CYS A 15 7.83 -36.41 -21.93
CA CYS A 15 6.41 -36.01 -21.80
C CYS A 15 5.86 -36.29 -20.40
N MET A 16 6.19 -37.43 -19.78
CA MET A 16 5.73 -37.77 -18.44
C MET A 16 6.32 -36.85 -17.38
N ILE A 17 7.60 -36.46 -17.51
CA ILE A 17 8.23 -35.46 -16.61
C ILE A 17 7.49 -34.13 -16.72
N TYR A 18 7.21 -33.64 -17.93
CA TYR A 18 6.49 -32.36 -18.09
C TYR A 18 5.02 -32.44 -17.65
N ILE A 19 4.35 -33.56 -17.85
CA ILE A 19 3.00 -33.77 -17.30
C ILE A 19 3.06 -33.72 -15.78
N LEU A 20 4.04 -34.37 -15.15
CA LEU A 20 4.22 -34.29 -13.68
C LEU A 20 4.46 -32.89 -13.22
N VAL A 21 5.36 -32.12 -13.87
CA VAL A 21 5.64 -30.73 -13.56
C VAL A 21 4.38 -29.86 -13.73
N CYS A 22 3.61 -30.08 -14.79
CA CYS A 22 2.35 -29.39 -15.02
C CYS A 22 1.30 -29.74 -13.96
N VAL A 23 1.21 -30.98 -13.52
CA VAL A 23 0.29 -31.38 -12.44
C VAL A 23 0.70 -30.69 -11.12
N LEU A 24 2.00 -30.69 -10.77
CA LEU A 24 2.51 -30.00 -9.58
C LEU A 24 2.27 -28.49 -9.67
N GLY A 25 2.52 -27.88 -10.82
CA GLY A 25 2.27 -26.46 -11.05
C GLY A 25 0.78 -26.11 -10.95
N LEU A 26 -0.11 -26.95 -11.46
CA LEU A 26 -1.55 -26.74 -11.36
C LEU A 26 -2.06 -26.89 -9.91
N ILE A 27 -1.55 -27.86 -9.16
CA ILE A 27 -1.84 -28.00 -7.72
C ILE A 27 -1.36 -26.73 -6.97
N SER A 28 -0.17 -26.24 -7.31
CA SER A 28 0.38 -25.02 -6.72
C SER A 28 -0.46 -23.79 -7.06
N PHE A 29 -0.97 -23.68 -8.29
CA PHE A 29 -1.86 -22.60 -8.71
C PHE A 29 -3.07 -22.43 -7.79
N PHE A 30 -3.70 -23.55 -7.38
CA PHE A 30 -4.84 -23.52 -6.46
C PHE A 30 -4.47 -23.32 -4.99
N ARG A 31 -3.18 -23.40 -4.65
CA ARG A 31 -2.67 -23.23 -3.27
C ARG A 31 -1.96 -21.90 -3.02
N ILE A 32 -1.58 -21.20 -4.08
CA ILE A 32 -0.96 -19.88 -3.97
C ILE A 32 -2.04 -18.89 -3.53
N GLY A 33 -1.79 -18.17 -2.43
CA GLY A 33 -2.68 -17.12 -1.94
C GLY A 33 -2.78 -15.94 -2.92
N VAL A 34 -3.89 -15.23 -2.86
CA VAL A 34 -4.19 -14.08 -3.74
C VAL A 34 -4.20 -12.80 -2.93
N GLU A 35 -3.37 -11.84 -3.30
CA GLU A 35 -3.24 -10.54 -2.66
C GLU A 35 -3.22 -9.41 -3.70
N LEU A 36 -3.49 -8.18 -3.29
CA LEU A 36 -3.35 -7.04 -4.19
C LEU A 36 -1.86 -6.75 -4.44
N LEU A 37 -1.09 -6.66 -3.37
CA LEU A 37 0.32 -6.34 -3.35
C LEU A 37 1.10 -7.40 -2.59
N PRO A 38 2.40 -7.57 -2.88
CA PRO A 38 3.27 -8.39 -2.03
C PRO A 38 3.24 -7.88 -0.59
N ASP A 39 3.25 -8.79 0.37
CA ASP A 39 3.42 -8.39 1.77
C ASP A 39 4.81 -7.76 1.94
N VAL A 40 4.80 -6.51 2.35
CA VAL A 40 6.02 -5.75 2.66
C VAL A 40 6.08 -5.59 4.17
N ASP A 41 7.03 -6.25 4.78
CA ASP A 41 7.28 -6.14 6.21
C ASP A 41 7.36 -4.68 6.64
N SER A 42 6.36 -4.25 7.39
CA SER A 42 6.30 -2.92 7.96
C SER A 42 7.34 -2.80 9.07
N LYS A 43 8.35 -1.98 8.85
CA LYS A 43 9.44 -1.73 9.81
C LYS A 43 9.07 -0.60 10.77
N PHE A 44 7.84 -0.64 11.32
CA PHE A 44 7.33 0.36 12.24
C PHE A 44 6.82 -0.27 13.54
N ILE A 45 7.14 0.38 14.64
CA ILE A 45 6.57 0.09 15.96
C ILE A 45 5.85 1.34 16.44
N SER A 46 4.67 1.19 17.03
CA SER A 46 3.95 2.27 17.68
C SER A 46 3.81 2.02 19.17
N VAL A 47 3.95 3.08 19.95
CA VAL A 47 3.63 3.09 21.36
C VAL A 47 2.50 4.07 21.58
N ILE A 48 1.39 3.58 22.12
CA ILE A 48 0.19 4.36 22.41
C ILE A 48 0.02 4.43 23.91
N VAL A 49 -0.17 5.65 24.41
CA VAL A 49 -0.40 5.89 25.83
C VAL A 49 -1.59 6.85 25.97
N ASN A 50 -2.59 6.45 26.74
CA ASN A 50 -3.67 7.33 27.11
C ASN A 50 -3.36 7.96 28.48
N TYR A 51 -3.62 9.23 28.60
CA TYR A 51 -3.50 10.01 29.85
C TYR A 51 -4.75 10.87 30.00
N PRO A 52 -5.85 10.28 30.46
CA PRO A 52 -7.15 10.96 30.51
C PRO A 52 -7.10 12.28 31.26
N GLY A 53 -7.70 13.33 30.68
CA GLY A 53 -7.78 14.66 31.26
C GLY A 53 -6.50 15.50 31.20
N ALA A 54 -5.40 15.00 30.66
CA ALA A 54 -4.17 15.77 30.52
C ALA A 54 -4.18 16.67 29.28
N SER A 55 -3.68 17.92 29.43
CA SER A 55 -3.46 18.80 28.27
C SER A 55 -2.39 18.27 27.32
N THR A 56 -2.40 18.75 26.07
CA THR A 56 -1.42 18.34 25.05
C THR A 56 0.02 18.57 25.53
N GLU A 57 0.29 19.71 26.17
CA GLU A 57 1.63 20.02 26.68
C GLU A 57 2.03 19.12 27.85
N SER A 58 1.09 18.82 28.75
CA SER A 58 1.34 17.87 29.86
C SER A 58 1.69 16.49 29.33
N VAL A 59 0.93 15.99 28.37
CA VAL A 59 1.20 14.70 27.72
C VAL A 59 2.55 14.73 27.00
N GLU A 60 2.89 15.83 26.29
CA GLU A 60 4.19 15.97 25.63
C GLU A 60 5.34 15.88 26.63
N GLN A 61 5.27 16.64 27.72
CA GLN A 61 6.38 16.75 28.69
C GLN A 61 6.53 15.49 29.53
N GLN A 62 5.42 14.93 30.00
CA GLN A 62 5.42 13.87 31.01
C GLN A 62 5.40 12.46 30.41
N VAL A 63 4.93 12.30 29.18
CA VAL A 63 4.74 10.98 28.53
C VAL A 63 5.55 10.90 27.25
N THR A 64 5.31 11.81 26.28
CA THR A 64 5.88 11.68 24.94
C THR A 64 7.41 11.77 24.96
N LYS A 65 7.98 12.83 25.57
CA LYS A 65 9.44 13.03 25.61
C LYS A 65 10.18 11.90 26.31
N PRO A 66 9.80 11.45 27.53
CA PRO A 66 10.47 10.32 28.18
C PRO A 66 10.46 9.03 27.35
N ILE A 67 9.36 8.76 26.66
CA ILE A 67 9.25 7.56 25.82
C ILE A 67 10.09 7.72 24.54
N GLU A 68 10.06 8.89 23.88
CA GLU A 68 10.94 9.17 22.73
C GLU A 68 12.42 8.99 23.06
N ASP A 69 12.84 9.47 24.24
CA ASP A 69 14.22 9.37 24.70
C ASP A 69 14.67 7.91 24.85
N GLU A 70 13.82 7.08 25.43
CA GLU A 70 14.10 5.66 25.64
C GLU A 70 14.07 4.87 24.33
N LEU A 71 13.08 5.12 23.47
CA LEU A 71 12.93 4.43 22.20
C LEU A 71 14.00 4.80 21.17
N SER A 72 14.60 5.99 21.28
CA SER A 72 15.71 6.38 20.40
C SER A 72 16.97 5.52 20.53
N SER A 73 17.04 4.68 21.55
CA SER A 73 18.17 3.80 21.83
C SER A 73 17.89 2.31 21.53
N ILE A 74 16.79 1.99 20.83
CA ILE A 74 16.50 0.61 20.42
C ILE A 74 17.36 0.17 19.24
N SER A 75 17.51 -1.13 19.08
CA SER A 75 18.23 -1.73 17.95
C SER A 75 17.55 -1.34 16.62
N HIS A 76 18.37 -1.15 15.58
CA HIS A 76 17.84 -0.82 14.24
C HIS A 76 17.01 0.46 14.16
N PHE A 77 17.23 1.40 15.08
CA PHE A 77 16.54 2.70 15.08
C PHE A 77 16.91 3.53 13.85
N LYS A 78 15.91 4.04 13.14
CA LYS A 78 16.09 4.98 12.04
C LYS A 78 15.55 6.38 12.37
N GLN A 79 14.31 6.45 12.83
CA GLN A 79 13.63 7.71 13.13
C GLN A 79 12.51 7.51 14.14
N VAL A 80 12.30 8.49 15.03
CA VAL A 80 11.11 8.57 15.88
C VAL A 80 10.23 9.74 15.45
N ARG A 81 8.93 9.48 15.39
CA ARG A 81 7.88 10.47 15.14
C ARG A 81 6.85 10.36 16.25
N SER A 82 6.31 11.47 16.70
CA SER A 82 5.22 11.46 17.67
C SER A 82 4.11 12.42 17.31
N ALA A 83 2.91 12.08 17.78
CA ALA A 83 1.73 12.93 17.73
C ALA A 83 1.09 12.93 19.12
N THR A 84 1.14 14.04 19.76
CA THR A 84 0.58 14.25 21.10
C THR A 84 -0.70 15.05 21.00
N ARG A 85 -1.78 14.53 21.58
CA ARG A 85 -3.11 15.17 21.64
C ARG A 85 -3.56 15.28 23.09
N PRO A 86 -4.64 16.03 23.40
CA PRO A 86 -5.20 15.98 24.73
C PRO A 86 -5.52 14.55 25.16
N GLY A 87 -5.00 14.13 26.28
CA GLY A 87 -5.22 12.81 26.83
C GLY A 87 -4.53 11.64 26.12
N ARG A 88 -3.71 11.85 25.06
CA ARG A 88 -3.12 10.74 24.30
C ARG A 88 -1.79 11.07 23.66
N ALA A 89 -0.83 10.16 23.81
CA ALA A 89 0.44 10.15 23.08
C ALA A 89 0.50 8.96 22.12
N GLU A 90 0.89 9.22 20.87
CA GLU A 90 1.18 8.19 19.86
C GLU A 90 2.64 8.39 19.40
N ILE A 91 3.51 7.44 19.65
CA ILE A 91 4.91 7.48 19.28
C ILE A 91 5.18 6.36 18.26
N PHE A 92 5.72 6.72 17.11
CA PHE A 92 6.05 5.83 16.03
C PHE A 92 7.56 5.77 15.87
N VAL A 93 8.12 4.57 15.83
CA VAL A 93 9.53 4.34 15.56
C VAL A 93 9.67 3.64 14.23
N GLU A 94 10.37 4.28 13.32
CA GLU A 94 10.79 3.69 12.04
C GLU A 94 12.13 2.97 12.26
N LEU A 95 12.18 1.73 11.82
CA LEU A 95 13.34 0.86 11.90
C LEU A 95 14.05 0.80 10.55
N ASP A 96 15.30 0.38 10.55
CA ASP A 96 16.00 0.11 9.30
C ASP A 96 15.48 -1.15 8.59
N SER A 97 15.89 -1.36 7.35
CA SER A 97 15.40 -2.46 6.51
C SER A 97 15.83 -3.85 7.00
N GLN A 98 16.85 -3.95 7.87
CA GLN A 98 17.37 -5.21 8.40
C GLN A 98 16.71 -5.61 9.72
N ALA A 99 15.86 -4.75 10.29
CA ALA A 99 15.22 -4.99 11.56
C ALA A 99 14.27 -6.20 11.50
N ASP A 100 14.29 -7.01 12.54
CA ASP A 100 13.20 -7.91 12.88
C ASP A 100 12.21 -7.14 13.77
N ALA A 101 11.06 -6.75 13.22
CA ALA A 101 10.08 -5.91 13.90
C ALA A 101 9.51 -6.58 15.16
N ASP A 102 9.42 -7.93 15.20
CA ASP A 102 8.92 -8.66 16.35
C ASP A 102 9.92 -8.61 17.51
N MET A 103 11.19 -8.84 17.21
CA MET A 103 12.26 -8.74 18.22
C MET A 103 12.40 -7.33 18.76
N VAL A 104 12.32 -6.33 17.89
CA VAL A 104 12.43 -4.92 18.32
C VAL A 104 11.17 -4.46 19.07
N ALA A 105 9.97 -4.97 18.77
CA ALA A 105 8.77 -4.71 19.56
C ALA A 105 8.90 -5.24 21.00
N ILE A 106 9.48 -6.42 21.18
CA ILE A 106 9.79 -6.99 22.51
C ILE A 106 10.81 -6.10 23.24
N GLU A 107 11.86 -5.62 22.56
CA GLU A 107 12.83 -4.68 23.12
C GLU A 107 12.17 -3.38 23.54
N ALA A 108 11.34 -2.79 22.68
CA ALA A 108 10.59 -1.57 22.95
C ALA A 108 9.68 -1.72 24.17
N THR A 109 8.95 -2.86 24.27
CA THR A 109 8.10 -3.16 25.43
C THR A 109 8.91 -3.19 26.72
N LYS A 110 10.08 -3.86 26.73
CA LYS A 110 10.97 -3.90 27.91
C LYS A 110 11.47 -2.51 28.30
N LYS A 111 11.84 -1.67 27.32
CA LYS A 111 12.31 -0.31 27.57
C LYS A 111 11.22 0.60 28.10
N VAL A 112 10.02 0.57 27.53
CA VAL A 112 8.88 1.34 28.00
C VAL A 112 8.47 0.92 29.41
N SER A 113 8.43 -0.39 29.70
CA SER A 113 8.15 -0.90 31.04
C SER A 113 9.20 -0.46 32.07
N ARG A 114 10.47 -0.34 31.68
CA ARG A 114 11.55 0.14 32.56
C ARG A 114 11.31 1.57 33.06
N ILE A 115 10.80 2.44 32.19
CA ILE A 115 10.53 3.85 32.54
C ILE A 115 9.15 4.08 33.13
N ARG A 116 8.31 3.04 33.26
CA ARG A 116 6.93 3.16 33.77
C ARG A 116 6.86 3.91 35.10
N LYS A 117 7.84 3.75 35.97
CA LYS A 117 7.94 4.44 37.26
C LYS A 117 8.20 5.95 37.15
N ASN A 118 8.74 6.41 36.03
CA ASN A 118 9.02 7.81 35.76
C ASN A 118 7.86 8.51 35.04
N LEU A 119 6.85 7.75 34.62
CA LEU A 119 5.63 8.25 33.99
C LEU A 119 4.56 8.51 35.06
N PRO A 120 3.57 9.38 34.79
CA PRO A 120 2.47 9.61 35.72
C PRO A 120 1.74 8.32 36.10
N GLU A 121 1.25 8.24 37.35
CA GLU A 121 0.52 7.06 37.83
C GLU A 121 -0.85 6.90 37.14
N ASP A 122 -1.48 7.99 36.76
CA ASP A 122 -2.82 8.06 36.19
C ASP A 122 -2.88 7.73 34.67
N ILE A 123 -1.79 7.33 34.04
CA ILE A 123 -1.81 6.87 32.64
C ILE A 123 -2.24 5.42 32.54
N ASP A 124 -2.94 5.11 31.46
CA ASP A 124 -3.18 3.71 31.09
C ASP A 124 -1.85 2.98 30.80
N GLU A 125 -1.88 1.64 30.84
CA GLU A 125 -0.71 0.84 30.48
C GLU A 125 -0.28 1.15 29.03
N PRO A 126 1.01 1.54 28.79
CA PRO A 126 1.47 1.80 27.44
C PRO A 126 1.36 0.57 26.54
N ALA A 127 0.62 0.68 25.45
CA ALA A 127 0.48 -0.37 24.46
C ALA A 127 1.57 -0.26 23.39
N VAL A 128 2.42 -1.28 23.27
CA VAL A 128 3.43 -1.38 22.21
C VAL A 128 2.88 -2.30 21.11
N LEU A 129 2.71 -1.77 19.93
CA LEU A 129 2.10 -2.45 18.82
C LEU A 129 3.05 -2.50 17.64
N LYS A 130 3.20 -3.67 17.05
CA LYS A 130 3.76 -3.79 15.70
C LYS A 130 2.70 -3.27 14.73
N ARG A 131 3.06 -2.27 13.94
CA ARG A 131 2.18 -1.75 12.90
C ARG A 131 2.43 -2.46 11.58
N SER A 132 1.40 -3.02 11.00
CA SER A 132 1.45 -3.51 9.63
C SER A 132 1.11 -2.38 8.64
N SER A 133 1.51 -2.53 7.39
CA SER A 133 1.11 -1.63 6.31
C SER A 133 -0.41 -1.64 6.03
N GLU A 134 -1.13 -2.57 6.63
CA GLU A 134 -2.51 -2.92 6.33
C GLU A 134 -3.51 -2.37 7.35
N GLU A 135 -3.42 -1.07 7.63
CA GLU A 135 -4.29 -0.40 8.61
C GLU A 135 -5.65 0.06 8.05
N TYR A 136 -5.98 -0.26 6.80
CA TYR A 136 -7.30 0.01 6.26
C TYR A 136 -8.21 -1.20 6.49
N PRO A 137 -9.49 -0.96 6.80
CA PRO A 137 -10.46 -2.04 6.85
C PRO A 137 -10.58 -2.69 5.47
N ILE A 138 -10.51 -4.01 5.42
CA ILE A 138 -10.69 -4.76 4.17
C ILE A 138 -12.16 -4.81 3.75
N ILE A 139 -13.06 -4.82 4.73
CA ILE A 139 -14.51 -4.77 4.53
C ILE A 139 -15.12 -3.78 5.52
N GLN A 140 -16.07 -2.98 5.03
CA GLN A 140 -16.90 -2.11 5.86
C GLN A 140 -18.37 -2.52 5.70
N ILE A 141 -18.98 -2.87 6.81
CA ILE A 141 -20.36 -3.36 6.87
C ILE A 141 -21.18 -2.37 7.69
N ALA A 142 -22.33 -2.01 7.22
CA ALA A 142 -23.32 -1.24 7.97
C ALA A 142 -24.44 -2.17 8.43
N ALA A 143 -24.73 -2.16 9.71
CA ALA A 143 -25.87 -2.85 10.30
C ALA A 143 -26.98 -1.82 10.61
N THR A 144 -28.17 -2.05 10.07
CA THR A 144 -29.34 -1.19 10.26
C THR A 144 -30.52 -2.00 10.83
N SER A 145 -31.39 -1.36 11.58
CA SER A 145 -32.68 -1.91 12.02
C SER A 145 -33.76 -0.84 11.95
N LYS A 146 -35.00 -1.28 11.95
CA LYS A 146 -36.14 -0.37 11.94
C LYS A 146 -36.54 0.13 13.35
N ASP A 147 -36.09 -0.55 14.40
CA ASP A 147 -36.71 -0.37 15.71
C ASP A 147 -35.86 0.44 16.70
N ASN A 148 -34.56 0.15 16.86
CA ASN A 148 -33.71 0.87 17.80
C ASN A 148 -32.23 0.77 17.45
N LEU A 149 -31.56 1.89 17.24
CA LEU A 149 -30.12 1.95 16.91
C LEU A 149 -29.22 1.57 18.10
N ASP A 150 -29.66 1.87 19.32
CA ASP A 150 -28.85 1.61 20.52
C ASP A 150 -28.79 0.12 20.86
N ASP A 151 -29.84 -0.63 20.53
CA ASP A 151 -29.85 -2.10 20.66
C ASP A 151 -28.92 -2.75 19.61
N ILE A 152 -28.87 -2.20 18.38
CA ILE A 152 -27.92 -2.70 17.36
C ILE A 152 -26.49 -2.50 17.83
N PHE A 153 -26.16 -1.36 18.47
CA PHE A 153 -24.81 -1.11 18.95
C PHE A 153 -24.38 -2.17 19.98
N ALA A 154 -25.23 -2.48 20.94
CA ALA A 154 -24.96 -3.49 21.97
C ALA A 154 -24.71 -4.88 21.37
N LEU A 155 -25.50 -5.27 20.36
CA LEU A 155 -25.33 -6.53 19.63
C LEU A 155 -24.09 -6.49 18.72
N ALA A 156 -23.82 -5.34 18.10
CA ALA A 156 -22.67 -5.17 17.21
C ALA A 156 -21.35 -5.25 17.96
N ASP A 157 -21.27 -4.61 19.14
CA ASP A 157 -20.04 -4.59 19.96
C ASP A 157 -19.77 -5.94 20.66
N SER A 158 -20.78 -6.78 20.75
CA SER A 158 -20.63 -8.14 21.29
C SER A 158 -20.76 -9.20 20.20
N SER A 159 -21.99 -9.59 19.88
CA SER A 159 -22.29 -10.77 19.04
C SER A 159 -21.81 -10.63 17.59
N PHE A 160 -22.02 -9.48 16.92
CA PHE A 160 -21.61 -9.34 15.51
C PHE A 160 -20.10 -9.26 15.38
N LYS A 161 -19.46 -8.46 16.25
CA LYS A 161 -18.00 -8.34 16.33
C LYS A 161 -17.35 -9.70 16.56
N GLU A 162 -17.78 -10.44 17.59
CA GLU A 162 -17.22 -11.75 17.92
C GLU A 162 -17.39 -12.76 16.78
N ARG A 163 -18.54 -12.76 16.10
CA ARG A 163 -18.78 -13.65 14.96
C ARG A 163 -17.87 -13.33 13.78
N LEU A 164 -17.73 -12.05 13.45
CA LEU A 164 -16.84 -11.64 12.34
C LEU A 164 -15.37 -11.90 12.68
N GLN A 165 -14.96 -11.75 13.93
CA GLN A 165 -13.62 -12.08 14.40
C GLN A 165 -13.29 -13.57 14.34
N GLN A 166 -14.29 -14.47 14.30
CA GLN A 166 -14.07 -15.91 14.12
C GLN A 166 -13.66 -16.28 12.70
N ALA A 167 -13.84 -15.39 11.72
CA ALA A 167 -13.36 -15.63 10.37
C ALA A 167 -11.83 -15.69 10.35
N ALA A 168 -11.30 -16.72 9.67
CA ALA A 168 -9.86 -16.91 9.57
C ALA A 168 -9.19 -15.69 8.91
N GLY A 169 -8.13 -15.19 9.52
CA GLY A 169 -7.38 -14.03 9.00
C GLY A 169 -7.89 -12.67 9.47
N VAL A 170 -8.98 -12.59 10.22
CA VAL A 170 -9.42 -11.33 10.85
C VAL A 170 -8.58 -11.06 12.09
N ALA A 171 -8.05 -9.83 12.19
CA ALA A 171 -7.31 -9.35 13.36
C ALA A 171 -8.22 -8.68 14.37
N ASP A 172 -9.09 -7.79 13.88
CA ASP A 172 -9.99 -7.00 14.72
C ASP A 172 -11.21 -6.52 13.93
N VAL A 173 -12.25 -6.14 14.66
CA VAL A 173 -13.44 -5.50 14.10
C VAL A 173 -13.76 -4.28 14.96
N ASP A 174 -13.65 -3.09 14.38
CA ASP A 174 -14.02 -1.84 15.04
C ASP A 174 -15.51 -1.56 14.83
N VAL A 175 -16.19 -1.19 15.92
CA VAL A 175 -17.60 -0.83 15.90
C VAL A 175 -17.75 0.67 16.12
N THR A 176 -18.46 1.36 15.22
CA THR A 176 -18.70 2.81 15.30
C THR A 176 -20.16 3.13 15.02
N GLY A 177 -20.69 4.12 15.74
CA GLY A 177 -22.11 4.52 15.66
C GLY A 177 -22.95 3.92 16.76
N GLY A 178 -24.14 4.47 17.01
CA GLY A 178 -24.98 4.13 18.15
C GLY A 178 -24.45 4.69 19.47
N ARG A 179 -25.04 4.23 20.57
CA ARG A 179 -24.72 4.70 21.91
C ARG A 179 -24.49 3.53 22.84
N ALA A 180 -23.37 3.53 23.54
CA ALA A 180 -23.14 2.57 24.60
C ALA A 180 -24.08 2.87 25.79
N LYS A 181 -24.63 1.84 26.41
CA LYS A 181 -25.40 1.98 27.64
C LYS A 181 -24.47 2.26 28.82
N GLU A 182 -24.98 3.02 29.80
CA GLU A 182 -24.31 3.26 31.07
C GLU A 182 -25.33 3.32 32.21
N VAL A 183 -24.91 2.95 33.39
CA VAL A 183 -25.63 3.26 34.62
C VAL A 183 -25.12 4.61 35.13
N ALA A 184 -25.91 5.64 34.92
CA ALA A 184 -25.53 7.00 35.35
C ALA A 184 -25.98 7.27 36.77
N ILE A 185 -25.04 7.62 37.64
CA ILE A 185 -25.28 8.15 38.99
C ILE A 185 -25.13 9.67 38.88
N GLU A 186 -26.26 10.36 38.72
CA GLU A 186 -26.31 11.82 38.57
C GLU A 186 -26.54 12.45 39.94
N VAL A 187 -25.50 13.06 40.46
CA VAL A 187 -25.42 13.59 41.82
C VAL A 187 -25.87 15.04 41.87
N ASP A 188 -26.76 15.35 42.79
CA ASP A 188 -27.22 16.69 43.12
C ASP A 188 -26.13 17.42 43.94
N LYS A 189 -25.57 18.48 43.39
CA LYS A 189 -24.47 19.24 43.96
C LYS A 189 -24.80 19.87 45.32
N ASP A 190 -26.02 20.43 45.47
CA ASP A 190 -26.46 21.09 46.69
C ASP A 190 -26.72 20.09 47.81
N LYS A 191 -27.33 18.95 47.49
CA LYS A 191 -27.55 17.87 48.47
C LYS A 191 -26.24 17.23 48.89
N LEU A 192 -25.32 17.03 47.98
CA LEU A 192 -23.98 16.49 48.26
C LEU A 192 -23.26 17.39 49.30
N ASN A 193 -23.25 18.71 49.06
CA ASN A 193 -22.68 19.68 50.00
C ASN A 193 -23.39 19.71 51.34
N TYR A 194 -24.71 19.65 51.33
CA TYR A 194 -25.52 19.63 52.59
C TYR A 194 -25.16 18.49 53.50
N TYR A 195 -24.91 17.30 52.94
CA TYR A 195 -24.54 16.12 53.71
C TYR A 195 -23.02 15.97 53.91
N GLY A 196 -22.20 16.91 53.38
CA GLY A 196 -20.74 16.91 53.52
C GLY A 196 -20.06 15.72 52.83
N LEU A 197 -20.62 15.28 51.71
CA LEU A 197 -20.12 14.19 50.89
C LEU A 197 -19.38 14.76 49.67
N THR A 198 -18.52 13.94 49.07
CA THR A 198 -17.86 14.21 47.80
C THR A 198 -18.23 13.18 46.74
N LEU A 199 -18.01 13.46 45.45
CA LEU A 199 -18.15 12.48 44.37
C LEU A 199 -17.24 11.26 44.62
N GLN A 200 -16.05 11.50 45.19
CA GLN A 200 -15.11 10.43 45.51
C GLN A 200 -15.61 9.45 46.57
N ASP A 201 -16.39 9.95 47.55
CA ASP A 201 -17.01 9.09 48.56
C ASP A 201 -18.04 8.13 47.92
N ILE A 202 -18.84 8.64 46.99
CA ILE A 202 -19.79 7.83 46.22
C ILE A 202 -19.05 6.79 45.38
N ILE A 203 -18.04 7.20 44.59
CA ILE A 203 -17.23 6.29 43.76
C ILE A 203 -16.61 5.18 44.62
N THR A 204 -16.05 5.55 45.76
CA THR A 204 -15.39 4.61 46.66
C THR A 204 -16.40 3.65 47.31
N ALA A 205 -17.58 4.15 47.66
CA ALA A 205 -18.64 3.32 48.23
C ALA A 205 -19.17 2.31 47.20
N VAL A 206 -19.49 2.75 45.97
CA VAL A 206 -19.93 1.86 44.91
C VAL A 206 -18.87 0.76 44.63
N ARG A 207 -17.60 1.16 44.51
CA ARG A 207 -16.50 0.20 44.28
C ARG A 207 -16.32 -0.83 45.39
N LYS A 208 -16.56 -0.44 46.65
CA LYS A 208 -16.43 -1.34 47.83
C LYS A 208 -17.55 -2.35 47.91
N GLU A 209 -18.76 -1.95 47.55
CA GLU A 209 -19.95 -2.80 47.66
C GLU A 209 -20.18 -3.67 46.40
N ASN A 210 -19.69 -3.23 45.23
CA ASN A 210 -19.84 -3.94 43.95
C ASN A 210 -18.64 -4.84 43.66
N VAL A 211 -18.49 -5.93 44.42
CA VAL A 211 -17.31 -6.81 44.36
C VAL A 211 -17.67 -8.30 44.36
N ILE A 212 -16.79 -9.08 43.76
CA ILE A 212 -16.72 -10.53 43.99
C ILE A 212 -15.41 -10.82 44.70
N VAL A 213 -15.46 -11.44 45.85
CA VAL A 213 -14.28 -11.82 46.61
C VAL A 213 -14.23 -13.35 46.76
N SER A 214 -13.15 -13.96 46.31
CA SER A 214 -12.89 -15.36 46.61
C SER A 214 -12.27 -15.44 48.00
N SER A 215 -12.99 -16.07 48.94
CA SER A 215 -12.63 -16.12 50.36
C SER A 215 -11.90 -17.44 50.76
N GLY A 216 -11.43 -18.21 49.74
CA GLY A 216 -10.74 -19.48 49.98
C GLY A 216 -11.66 -20.70 49.88
N SER A 217 -11.27 -21.82 50.50
CA SER A 217 -11.99 -23.10 50.47
C SER A 217 -12.28 -23.60 51.88
N VAL A 218 -13.44 -24.19 52.05
CA VAL A 218 -13.83 -24.93 53.26
C VAL A 218 -13.76 -26.42 52.93
N TYR A 219 -13.09 -27.15 53.82
CA TYR A 219 -12.92 -28.60 53.71
C TYR A 219 -13.94 -29.31 54.57
N THR A 220 -14.67 -30.25 54.01
CA THR A 220 -15.49 -31.22 54.70
C THR A 220 -14.88 -32.60 54.48
N ASP A 221 -15.28 -33.62 55.24
CA ASP A 221 -14.70 -34.98 55.21
C ASP A 221 -14.58 -35.60 53.79
N ALA A 222 -15.38 -35.14 52.83
CA ALA A 222 -15.42 -35.70 51.50
C ALA A 222 -15.22 -34.65 50.36
N LEU A 223 -15.29 -33.35 50.63
CA LEU A 223 -15.35 -32.32 49.59
C LEU A 223 -14.63 -31.04 49.98
N GLU A 224 -13.88 -30.48 49.05
CA GLU A 224 -13.45 -29.09 49.11
C GLU A 224 -14.52 -28.20 48.48
N LYS A 225 -14.99 -27.19 49.19
CA LYS A 225 -15.95 -26.20 48.69
C LYS A 225 -15.35 -24.82 48.68
N THR A 226 -15.26 -24.21 47.48
CA THR A 226 -14.82 -22.83 47.37
C THR A 226 -15.87 -21.87 47.93
N VAL A 227 -15.43 -20.95 48.76
CA VAL A 227 -16.28 -19.88 49.30
C VAL A 227 -16.08 -18.62 48.50
N ARG A 228 -17.16 -18.11 47.91
CA ARG A 228 -17.19 -16.88 47.14
C ARG A 228 -18.24 -15.94 47.75
N LEU A 229 -17.78 -14.75 48.12
CA LEU A 229 -18.66 -13.64 48.41
C LEU A 229 -19.05 -12.98 47.09
N GLN A 230 -20.35 -12.89 46.84
CA GLN A 230 -20.91 -12.27 45.65
C GLN A 230 -21.79 -11.11 46.07
N ALA A 231 -21.29 -9.89 45.87
CA ALA A 231 -21.93 -8.63 46.26
C ALA A 231 -22.09 -7.68 45.08
N GLN A 232 -22.07 -8.21 43.83
CA GLN A 232 -22.29 -7.37 42.66
C GLN A 232 -23.76 -6.99 42.54
N TYR A 233 -23.98 -5.73 42.17
CA TYR A 233 -25.32 -5.25 41.82
C TYR A 233 -25.79 -5.92 40.52
N LYS A 234 -27.07 -6.20 40.43
CA LYS A 234 -27.70 -6.81 39.26
C LYS A 234 -28.61 -5.84 38.49
N ALA A 235 -29.00 -4.76 39.13
CA ALA A 235 -29.86 -3.76 38.53
C ALA A 235 -29.51 -2.35 39.06
N PRO A 236 -29.71 -1.29 38.26
CA PRO A 236 -29.44 0.10 38.68
C PRO A 236 -30.20 0.50 39.93
N GLU A 237 -31.40 -0.04 40.13
CA GLU A 237 -32.27 0.25 41.30
C GLU A 237 -31.64 -0.19 42.61
N GLU A 238 -30.85 -1.25 42.62
CA GLU A 238 -30.17 -1.73 43.83
C GLU A 238 -29.11 -0.71 44.31
N ILE A 239 -28.47 0.00 43.37
CA ILE A 239 -27.44 1.00 43.66
C ILE A 239 -28.03 2.21 44.41
N GLN A 240 -29.30 2.55 44.18
CA GLN A 240 -29.97 3.65 44.87
C GLN A 240 -30.00 3.48 46.39
N HIS A 241 -30.07 2.22 46.89
CA HIS A 241 -30.13 1.88 48.30
C HIS A 241 -28.75 1.84 48.98
N LEU A 242 -27.67 2.13 48.24
CA LEU A 242 -26.32 2.18 48.79
C LEU A 242 -26.23 3.17 49.96
N GLN A 243 -25.72 2.70 51.09
CA GLN A 243 -25.55 3.51 52.29
C GLN A 243 -24.24 4.27 52.28
N LEU A 244 -24.31 5.61 52.23
CA LEU A 244 -23.20 6.53 52.32
C LEU A 244 -23.01 7.05 53.73
N LYS A 245 -21.79 7.16 54.23
CA LYS A 245 -21.51 7.71 55.56
C LYS A 245 -21.20 9.22 55.42
N GLY A 246 -22.19 10.05 55.79
CA GLY A 246 -22.06 11.50 55.78
C GLY A 246 -21.35 12.05 57.03
N THR A 247 -21.20 13.36 57.06
CA THR A 247 -20.61 14.11 58.19
C THR A 247 -21.42 13.87 59.47
N GLY A 248 -20.70 13.61 60.58
CA GLY A 248 -21.35 13.27 61.84
C GLY A 248 -21.75 11.81 61.99
N GLY A 249 -21.35 10.91 61.09
CA GLY A 249 -21.57 9.45 61.24
C GLY A 249 -22.97 8.99 60.85
N ARG A 250 -23.80 9.81 60.25
CA ARG A 250 -25.14 9.47 59.76
C ARG A 250 -25.05 8.70 58.45
N TYR A 251 -25.84 7.66 58.29
CA TYR A 251 -25.97 6.91 57.06
C TYR A 251 -27.08 7.52 56.20
N ILE A 252 -26.83 7.71 54.94
CA ILE A 252 -27.70 8.35 53.97
C ILE A 252 -27.77 7.45 52.76
N GLU A 253 -28.95 7.19 52.22
CA GLU A 253 -29.11 6.43 50.99
C GLU A 253 -28.67 7.27 49.79
N LEU A 254 -27.96 6.64 48.86
CA LEU A 254 -27.49 7.29 47.60
C LEU A 254 -28.67 7.95 46.87
N GLY A 255 -29.83 7.33 46.80
CA GLY A 255 -31.04 7.88 46.18
C GLY A 255 -31.53 9.21 46.76
N GLN A 256 -31.07 9.62 47.96
CA GLN A 256 -31.38 10.95 48.53
C GLN A 256 -30.50 12.06 47.95
N VAL A 257 -29.30 11.74 47.44
CA VAL A 257 -28.32 12.68 46.94
C VAL A 257 -28.08 12.54 45.46
N ALA A 258 -28.46 11.45 44.82
CA ALA A 258 -28.26 11.16 43.41
C ALA A 258 -29.46 10.47 42.77
N ASN A 259 -29.62 10.66 41.47
CA ASN A 259 -30.54 9.88 40.66
C ASN A 259 -29.73 8.78 39.96
N VAL A 260 -30.14 7.50 40.11
CA VAL A 260 -29.48 6.34 39.47
C VAL A 260 -30.39 5.80 38.40
N GLN A 261 -29.93 5.81 37.17
CA GLN A 261 -30.75 5.29 36.07
C GLN A 261 -29.85 4.70 34.98
N ALA A 262 -30.33 3.65 34.31
CA ALA A 262 -29.75 3.20 33.05
C ALA A 262 -30.12 4.19 31.96
N LYS A 263 -29.14 4.64 31.20
CA LYS A 263 -29.32 5.53 30.05
C LYS A 263 -28.22 5.33 29.04
N ASP A 264 -28.43 5.88 27.86
CA ASP A 264 -27.41 5.89 26.82
C ASP A 264 -26.36 6.96 27.11
N LYS A 265 -25.08 6.62 26.87
CA LYS A 265 -24.00 7.60 26.88
C LYS A 265 -24.30 8.69 25.84
N ARG A 266 -23.84 9.92 26.10
CA ARG A 266 -23.93 10.98 25.08
C ARG A 266 -23.31 10.48 23.77
N ALA A 267 -24.00 10.68 22.65
CA ALA A 267 -23.47 10.36 21.34
C ALA A 267 -22.16 11.13 21.08
N VAL A 268 -21.07 10.41 20.91
CA VAL A 268 -19.77 10.97 20.53
C VAL A 268 -19.40 10.57 19.09
N ALA A 269 -20.18 9.65 18.51
CA ALA A 269 -20.02 9.16 17.15
C ALA A 269 -21.40 8.90 16.54
N TYR A 270 -21.56 9.26 15.29
CA TYR A 270 -22.73 8.97 14.46
C TYR A 270 -22.31 8.14 13.28
N SER A 271 -23.11 7.18 12.85
CA SER A 271 -22.92 6.43 11.63
C SER A 271 -24.23 6.33 10.85
N ARG A 272 -24.14 6.46 9.53
CA ARG A 272 -25.26 6.27 8.62
C ARG A 272 -24.79 5.61 7.32
N VAL A 273 -25.68 4.82 6.73
CA VAL A 273 -25.51 4.25 5.39
C VAL A 273 -26.68 4.68 4.51
N ASP A 274 -26.39 5.24 3.35
CA ASP A 274 -27.39 5.72 2.38
C ASP A 274 -28.49 6.61 3.01
N GLY A 275 -28.06 7.45 3.98
CA GLY A 275 -28.94 8.35 4.74
C GLY A 275 -29.67 7.73 5.92
N ASN A 276 -29.62 6.40 6.12
CA ASN A 276 -30.24 5.71 7.23
C ASN A 276 -29.25 5.54 8.39
N GLU A 277 -29.73 5.70 9.63
CA GLU A 277 -28.91 5.43 10.81
C GLU A 277 -28.45 3.97 10.84
N ALA A 278 -27.16 3.78 11.14
CA ALA A 278 -26.51 2.47 11.11
C ALA A 278 -25.42 2.36 12.18
N VAL A 279 -25.04 1.13 12.50
CA VAL A 279 -23.78 0.83 13.18
C VAL A 279 -22.79 0.33 12.15
N SER A 280 -21.61 0.94 12.10
CA SER A 280 -20.51 0.57 11.21
C SER A 280 -19.63 -0.50 11.85
N LEU A 281 -19.35 -1.56 11.11
CA LEU A 281 -18.41 -2.63 11.45
C LEU A 281 -17.26 -2.56 10.46
N GLU A 282 -16.09 -2.11 10.91
CA GLU A 282 -14.86 -2.02 10.10
C GLU A 282 -13.98 -3.25 10.40
N VAL A 283 -13.81 -4.14 9.43
CA VAL A 283 -13.06 -5.40 9.58
C VAL A 283 -11.63 -5.23 9.14
N TYR A 284 -10.67 -5.57 9.99
CA TYR A 284 -9.23 -5.49 9.73
C TYR A 284 -8.63 -6.89 9.65
N LYS A 285 -7.77 -7.12 8.64
CA LYS A 285 -7.09 -8.40 8.50
C LYS A 285 -5.85 -8.50 9.38
N ALA A 286 -5.47 -9.71 9.74
CA ALA A 286 -4.21 -10.00 10.40
C ALA A 286 -3.03 -9.84 9.43
N SER A 287 -1.88 -9.46 9.98
CA SER A 287 -0.63 -9.36 9.18
C SER A 287 -0.30 -10.71 8.55
N GLY A 288 -0.01 -10.70 7.24
CA GLY A 288 0.27 -11.91 6.47
C GLY A 288 -0.96 -12.76 6.12
N ALA A 289 -2.19 -12.37 6.54
CA ALA A 289 -3.41 -13.06 6.11
C ALA A 289 -3.78 -12.67 4.66
N ASN A 290 -4.38 -13.58 3.93
CA ASN A 290 -4.84 -13.35 2.57
C ASN A 290 -6.11 -12.48 2.55
N ILE A 291 -6.12 -11.40 1.77
CA ILE A 291 -7.26 -10.46 1.70
C ILE A 291 -8.51 -11.18 1.17
N VAL A 292 -8.38 -11.96 0.11
CA VAL A 292 -9.52 -12.61 -0.56
C VAL A 292 -10.11 -13.70 0.32
N ASP A 293 -9.26 -14.56 0.90
CA ASP A 293 -9.70 -15.65 1.77
C ASP A 293 -10.33 -15.10 3.06
N THR A 294 -9.73 -14.04 3.64
CA THR A 294 -10.28 -13.38 4.84
C THR A 294 -11.64 -12.74 4.53
N ALA A 295 -11.76 -12.04 3.39
CA ALA A 295 -13.01 -11.44 2.97
C ALA A 295 -14.10 -12.49 2.73
N ASP A 296 -13.77 -13.61 2.09
CA ASP A 296 -14.70 -14.72 1.89
C ASP A 296 -15.18 -15.32 3.22
N GLY A 297 -14.26 -15.48 4.18
CA GLY A 297 -14.59 -15.91 5.53
C GLY A 297 -15.55 -14.94 6.24
N VAL A 298 -15.29 -13.64 6.15
CA VAL A 298 -16.14 -12.59 6.70
C VAL A 298 -17.52 -12.58 6.05
N LEU A 299 -17.61 -12.66 4.73
CA LEU A 299 -18.87 -12.71 4.00
C LEU A 299 -19.68 -13.97 4.33
N GLN A 300 -19.02 -15.10 4.55
CA GLN A 300 -19.68 -16.33 5.01
C GLN A 300 -20.24 -16.17 6.42
N GLN A 301 -19.51 -15.55 7.36
CA GLN A 301 -20.03 -15.24 8.68
C GLN A 301 -21.18 -14.24 8.62
N LEU A 302 -21.12 -13.27 7.71
CA LEU A 302 -22.18 -12.30 7.48
C LEU A 302 -23.48 -12.97 7.00
N GLU A 303 -23.39 -13.96 6.11
CA GLU A 303 -24.55 -14.75 5.69
C GLU A 303 -25.15 -15.56 6.85
N THR A 304 -24.33 -16.01 7.79
CA THR A 304 -24.80 -16.66 9.01
C THR A 304 -25.50 -15.67 9.93
N LEU A 305 -24.91 -14.47 10.10
CA LEU A 305 -25.54 -13.38 10.87
C LEU A 305 -26.89 -12.97 10.29
N ARG A 306 -27.02 -12.86 8.96
CA ARG A 306 -28.30 -12.56 8.28
C ARG A 306 -29.39 -13.59 8.59
N LYS A 307 -29.00 -14.85 8.78
CA LYS A 307 -29.95 -15.93 9.12
C LYS A 307 -30.34 -15.93 10.61
N ASP A 308 -29.33 -15.68 11.47
CA ASP A 308 -29.51 -15.68 12.91
C ASP A 308 -30.26 -14.41 13.38
N TYR A 309 -30.12 -13.30 12.67
CA TYR A 309 -30.71 -12.00 12.99
C TYR A 309 -31.49 -11.41 11.79
N PRO A 310 -32.65 -11.97 11.45
CA PRO A 310 -33.42 -11.58 10.25
C PRO A 310 -34.03 -10.16 10.32
N ASP A 311 -34.14 -9.58 11.51
CA ASP A 311 -34.69 -8.24 11.73
C ASP A 311 -33.67 -7.13 11.46
N TYR A 312 -32.40 -7.50 11.21
CA TYR A 312 -31.32 -6.59 10.93
C TYR A 312 -30.87 -6.69 9.47
N VAL A 313 -30.61 -5.54 8.87
CA VAL A 313 -30.12 -5.46 7.49
C VAL A 313 -28.61 -5.15 7.52
N PHE A 314 -27.83 -6.03 6.91
CA PHE A 314 -26.39 -5.86 6.76
C PHE A 314 -26.03 -5.46 5.33
N THR A 315 -25.53 -4.26 5.15
CA THR A 315 -25.07 -3.73 3.84
C THR A 315 -23.56 -3.70 3.82
N VAL A 316 -22.94 -4.35 2.84
CA VAL A 316 -21.50 -4.23 2.60
C VAL A 316 -21.29 -2.94 1.80
N VAL A 317 -20.70 -1.94 2.44
CA VAL A 317 -20.46 -0.62 1.82
C VAL A 317 -19.16 -0.62 1.03
N TYR A 318 -18.14 -1.25 1.54
CA TYR A 318 -16.84 -1.33 0.88
C TYR A 318 -16.26 -2.73 1.06
N ASP A 319 -15.79 -3.32 -0.01
CA ASP A 319 -15.09 -4.61 -0.04
C ASP A 319 -13.85 -4.49 -0.95
N GLN A 320 -12.68 -4.43 -0.31
CA GLN A 320 -11.41 -4.37 -1.03
C GLN A 320 -11.13 -5.62 -1.87
N SER A 321 -11.64 -6.79 -1.45
CA SER A 321 -11.42 -8.04 -2.15
C SER A 321 -12.02 -8.07 -3.55
N HIS A 322 -13.09 -7.29 -3.78
CA HIS A 322 -13.71 -7.14 -5.09
C HIS A 322 -12.73 -6.58 -6.12
N PHE A 323 -12.09 -5.45 -5.78
CA PHE A 323 -11.06 -4.85 -6.64
C PHE A 323 -9.88 -5.80 -6.89
N VAL A 324 -9.47 -6.57 -5.86
CA VAL A 324 -8.38 -7.55 -6.00
C VAL A 324 -8.75 -8.66 -6.98
N ARG A 325 -9.97 -9.20 -6.87
CA ARG A 325 -10.49 -10.25 -7.78
C ARG A 325 -10.62 -9.75 -9.21
N ASP A 326 -11.15 -8.55 -9.38
CA ASP A 326 -11.32 -7.94 -10.70
C ASP A 326 -9.95 -7.68 -11.35
N SER A 327 -9.00 -7.12 -10.61
CA SER A 327 -7.63 -6.89 -11.07
C SER A 327 -6.94 -8.20 -11.48
N LEU A 328 -7.10 -9.26 -10.69
CA LEU A 328 -6.57 -10.59 -10.99
C LEU A 328 -7.21 -11.17 -12.25
N SER A 329 -8.55 -11.17 -12.31
CA SER A 329 -9.33 -11.67 -13.46
C SER A 329 -8.94 -10.95 -14.76
N ASN A 330 -8.87 -9.62 -14.69
CA ASN A 330 -8.46 -8.78 -15.81
C ASN A 330 -7.02 -9.06 -16.25
N THR A 331 -6.12 -9.32 -15.29
CA THR A 331 -4.73 -9.66 -15.60
C THR A 331 -4.63 -11.02 -16.28
N LEU A 332 -5.35 -12.02 -15.77
CA LEU A 332 -5.41 -13.35 -16.39
C LEU A 332 -6.02 -13.29 -17.81
N LYS A 333 -7.06 -12.49 -18.01
CA LYS A 333 -7.65 -12.25 -19.32
C LYS A 333 -6.63 -11.61 -20.28
N THR A 334 -5.95 -10.55 -19.86
CA THR A 334 -4.90 -9.90 -20.64
C THR A 334 -3.74 -10.84 -20.96
N LEU A 335 -3.39 -11.73 -20.04
CA LEU A 335 -2.39 -12.79 -20.24
C LEU A 335 -2.83 -13.78 -21.32
N LEU A 336 -4.08 -14.23 -21.29
CA LEU A 336 -4.64 -15.12 -22.33
C LEU A 336 -4.72 -14.41 -23.70
N GLU A 337 -5.12 -13.16 -23.74
CA GLU A 337 -5.12 -12.36 -24.98
C GLU A 337 -3.71 -12.20 -25.54
N GLY A 338 -2.70 -11.93 -24.68
CA GLY A 338 -1.29 -11.90 -25.04
C GLY A 338 -0.78 -13.24 -25.60
N LEU A 339 -1.19 -14.36 -25.01
CA LEU A 339 -0.84 -15.69 -25.49
C LEU A 339 -1.43 -15.96 -26.89
N VAL A 340 -2.70 -15.61 -27.11
CA VAL A 340 -3.38 -15.81 -28.40
C VAL A 340 -2.76 -14.91 -29.48
N THR A 341 -2.53 -13.63 -29.18
CA THR A 341 -1.92 -12.69 -30.14
C THR A 341 -0.48 -13.07 -30.50
N THR A 342 0.31 -13.51 -29.52
CA THR A 342 1.64 -14.07 -29.72
C THR A 342 1.58 -15.32 -30.61
N GLY A 343 0.67 -16.24 -30.32
CA GLY A 343 0.47 -17.47 -31.13
C GLY A 343 0.12 -17.16 -32.58
N LEU A 344 -0.71 -16.13 -32.82
CA LEU A 344 -1.06 -15.67 -34.16
C LEU A 344 0.17 -15.15 -34.92
N VAL A 345 0.99 -14.32 -34.28
CA VAL A 345 2.25 -13.80 -34.87
C VAL A 345 3.17 -14.95 -35.21
N LEU A 346 3.36 -15.90 -34.28
CA LEU A 346 4.17 -17.08 -34.50
C LEU A 346 3.70 -17.92 -35.71
N TYR A 347 2.39 -18.13 -35.83
CA TYR A 347 1.81 -18.84 -36.96
C TYR A 347 2.12 -18.16 -38.28
N LEU A 348 2.04 -16.82 -38.34
CA LEU A 348 2.34 -16.05 -39.54
C LEU A 348 3.83 -16.15 -39.96
N PHE A 349 4.75 -16.14 -38.99
CA PHE A 349 6.19 -16.17 -39.26
C PHE A 349 6.74 -17.56 -39.51
N LEU A 350 6.32 -18.58 -38.70
CA LEU A 350 6.80 -19.94 -38.80
C LEU A 350 6.10 -20.74 -39.91
N ARG A 351 5.00 -20.18 -40.50
CA ARG A 351 4.28 -20.73 -41.67
C ARG A 351 3.86 -22.20 -41.55
N GLY A 352 3.91 -22.74 -40.38
CA GLY A 352 3.56 -24.16 -40.15
C GLY A 352 2.80 -24.34 -38.86
N TRP A 353 1.65 -24.96 -38.95
CA TRP A 353 0.86 -25.35 -37.79
C TRP A 353 1.68 -26.20 -36.78
N LYS A 354 2.48 -27.15 -37.27
CA LYS A 354 3.32 -28.01 -36.43
C LYS A 354 4.41 -27.25 -35.73
N SER A 355 5.06 -26.29 -36.43
CA SER A 355 6.08 -25.41 -35.88
C SER A 355 5.52 -24.50 -34.79
N SER A 356 4.41 -23.85 -35.08
CA SER A 356 3.75 -22.96 -34.15
C SER A 356 3.25 -23.68 -32.90
N MET A 357 2.69 -24.90 -33.06
CA MET A 357 2.26 -25.76 -31.96
C MET A 357 3.43 -26.15 -31.03
N ALA A 358 4.62 -26.44 -31.56
CA ALA A 358 5.76 -26.77 -30.72
C ALA A 358 6.14 -25.60 -29.78
N VAL A 359 6.10 -24.37 -30.27
CA VAL A 359 6.35 -23.18 -29.44
C VAL A 359 5.17 -22.87 -28.52
N MET A 360 3.94 -22.96 -29.03
CA MET A 360 2.72 -22.68 -28.26
C MET A 360 2.54 -23.66 -27.07
N ILE A 361 3.03 -24.89 -27.15
CA ILE A 361 3.05 -25.84 -26.01
C ILE A 361 4.14 -25.46 -25.00
N ALA A 362 5.26 -24.94 -25.45
CA ALA A 362 6.37 -24.58 -24.59
C ALA A 362 6.01 -23.44 -23.59
N ILE A 363 5.22 -22.46 -24.03
CA ILE A 363 4.85 -21.29 -23.21
C ILE A 363 4.03 -21.73 -21.97
N PRO A 364 2.84 -22.35 -22.09
CA PRO A 364 2.06 -22.75 -20.92
C PRO A 364 2.79 -23.75 -20.04
N THR A 365 3.61 -24.63 -20.64
CA THR A 365 4.42 -25.56 -19.87
C THR A 365 5.42 -24.86 -18.96
N SER A 366 6.10 -23.83 -19.45
CA SER A 366 7.04 -23.00 -18.67
C SER A 366 6.31 -22.18 -17.62
N LEU A 367 5.17 -21.56 -17.95
CA LEU A 367 4.36 -20.79 -17.00
C LEU A 367 3.79 -21.66 -15.87
N ILE A 368 3.24 -22.82 -16.18
CA ILE A 368 2.71 -23.73 -15.17
C ILE A 368 3.82 -24.24 -14.25
N ALA A 369 5.00 -24.51 -14.81
CA ALA A 369 6.17 -24.87 -14.01
C ALA A 369 6.62 -23.72 -13.09
N THR A 370 6.44 -22.47 -13.52
CA THR A 370 6.74 -21.29 -12.71
C THR A 370 5.84 -21.20 -11.49
N PHE A 371 4.56 -21.58 -11.57
CA PHE A 371 3.66 -21.62 -10.40
C PHE A 371 4.20 -22.53 -9.29
N PHE A 372 4.79 -23.66 -9.66
CA PHE A 372 5.38 -24.55 -8.68
C PHE A 372 6.58 -23.91 -7.96
N LEU A 373 7.45 -23.20 -8.70
CA LEU A 373 8.58 -22.49 -8.10
C LEU A 373 8.14 -21.30 -7.23
N MET A 374 7.10 -20.58 -7.66
CA MET A 374 6.51 -19.49 -6.87
C MET A 374 5.95 -20.03 -5.54
N TYR A 375 5.22 -21.14 -5.57
CA TYR A 375 4.70 -21.79 -4.37
C TYR A 375 5.81 -22.21 -3.40
N LEU A 376 6.90 -22.80 -3.90
CA LEU A 376 8.06 -23.18 -3.10
C LEU A 376 8.78 -21.97 -2.49
N ALA A 377 8.76 -20.82 -3.19
CA ALA A 377 9.35 -19.57 -2.72
C ALA A 377 8.43 -18.79 -1.75
N GLY A 378 7.20 -19.28 -1.48
CA GLY A 378 6.22 -18.60 -0.63
C GLY A 378 5.64 -17.32 -1.27
N PHE A 379 5.59 -17.24 -2.60
CA PHE A 379 5.06 -16.09 -3.32
C PHE A 379 3.54 -16.19 -3.46
N THR A 380 2.90 -15.01 -3.57
CA THR A 380 1.44 -14.90 -3.77
C THR A 380 1.12 -14.47 -5.21
N PHE A 381 -0.10 -14.74 -5.67
CA PHE A 381 -0.62 -14.08 -6.85
C PHE A 381 -1.02 -12.65 -6.48
N ASN A 382 -0.24 -11.72 -6.95
CA ASN A 382 -0.46 -10.30 -6.72
C ASN A 382 -0.15 -9.52 -8.01
N MET A 383 -0.44 -8.22 -8.01
CA MET A 383 -0.20 -7.39 -9.20
C MET A 383 1.22 -7.53 -9.74
N MET A 384 2.22 -7.67 -8.86
CA MET A 384 3.64 -7.75 -9.25
C MET A 384 3.97 -9.09 -9.89
N SER A 385 3.62 -10.21 -9.26
CA SER A 385 3.87 -11.55 -9.79
C SER A 385 3.11 -11.78 -11.10
N LEU A 386 1.85 -11.33 -11.18
CA LEU A 386 1.03 -11.45 -12.38
C LEU A 386 1.54 -10.57 -13.53
N MET A 387 2.02 -9.37 -13.22
CA MET A 387 2.66 -8.49 -14.20
C MET A 387 3.94 -9.12 -14.75
N GLY A 388 4.76 -9.74 -13.88
CA GLY A 388 5.92 -10.52 -14.29
C GLY A 388 5.56 -11.66 -15.23
N MET A 389 4.50 -12.41 -14.93
CA MET A 389 4.01 -13.50 -15.78
C MET A 389 3.48 -13.01 -17.13
N ALA A 390 2.73 -11.90 -17.15
CA ALA A 390 2.23 -11.32 -18.39
C ALA A 390 3.38 -10.89 -19.33
N LEU A 391 4.43 -10.31 -18.76
CA LEU A 391 5.65 -9.97 -19.49
C LEU A 391 6.38 -11.22 -20.00
N CYS A 392 6.39 -12.29 -19.20
CA CYS A 392 7.08 -13.53 -19.57
C CYS A 392 6.54 -14.16 -20.84
N ILE A 393 5.27 -13.94 -21.23
CA ILE A 393 4.72 -14.52 -22.48
C ILE A 393 5.58 -14.14 -23.68
N GLY A 394 6.00 -12.88 -23.77
CA GLY A 394 6.87 -12.44 -24.85
C GLY A 394 8.30 -12.98 -24.74
N ILE A 395 8.82 -13.08 -23.51
CA ILE A 395 10.21 -13.53 -23.26
C ILE A 395 10.37 -15.04 -23.49
N LEU A 396 9.41 -15.85 -23.01
CA LEU A 396 9.49 -17.31 -23.05
C LEU A 396 9.47 -17.89 -24.46
N VAL A 397 8.91 -17.14 -25.40
CA VAL A 397 8.81 -17.53 -26.80
C VAL A 397 10.19 -17.50 -27.46
N ASP A 398 11.04 -16.54 -27.12
CA ASP A 398 12.30 -16.26 -27.81
C ASP A 398 13.25 -17.45 -27.84
N ASP A 399 13.46 -18.13 -26.73
CA ASP A 399 14.37 -19.29 -26.65
C ASP A 399 13.90 -20.43 -27.55
N SER A 400 12.60 -20.70 -27.53
CA SER A 400 12.01 -21.75 -28.36
C SER A 400 11.99 -21.43 -29.85
N ILE A 401 11.81 -20.15 -30.21
CA ILE A 401 11.87 -19.67 -31.60
C ILE A 401 13.25 -19.86 -32.17
N VAL A 402 14.29 -19.38 -31.48
CA VAL A 402 15.67 -19.41 -31.97
C VAL A 402 16.14 -20.87 -32.17
N VAL A 403 15.78 -21.77 -31.23
CA VAL A 403 16.06 -23.20 -31.34
C VAL A 403 15.33 -23.81 -32.53
N LEU A 404 14.04 -23.52 -32.67
CA LEU A 404 13.24 -24.11 -33.75
C LEU A 404 13.66 -23.64 -35.14
N GLU A 405 13.98 -22.33 -35.28
CA GLU A 405 14.46 -21.78 -36.54
C GLU A 405 15.77 -22.41 -36.96
N ASN A 406 16.69 -22.61 -36.05
CA ASN A 406 17.95 -23.26 -36.37
C ASN A 406 17.75 -24.75 -36.75
N ILE A 407 16.81 -25.44 -36.09
CA ILE A 407 16.41 -26.82 -36.50
C ILE A 407 15.88 -26.80 -37.95
N HIS A 408 15.02 -25.81 -38.28
CA HIS A 408 14.50 -25.66 -39.65
C HIS A 408 15.62 -25.44 -40.68
N ARG A 409 16.63 -24.63 -40.34
CA ARG A 409 17.80 -24.43 -41.21
C ARG A 409 18.53 -25.73 -41.49
N PHE A 410 18.75 -26.58 -40.48
CA PHE A 410 19.38 -27.87 -40.63
C PHE A 410 18.52 -28.84 -41.42
N LEU A 411 17.19 -28.80 -41.28
CA LEU A 411 16.27 -29.58 -42.14
C LEU A 411 16.34 -29.16 -43.61
N ALA A 412 16.43 -27.84 -43.85
CA ALA A 412 16.61 -27.31 -45.21
C ALA A 412 17.95 -27.71 -45.87
N MET A 413 18.96 -28.01 -45.03
CA MET A 413 20.25 -28.58 -45.50
C MET A 413 20.16 -30.11 -45.82
N GLY A 414 18.97 -30.71 -45.66
CA GLY A 414 18.71 -32.12 -45.98
C GLY A 414 19.02 -33.13 -44.89
N LYS A 415 19.26 -32.66 -43.62
CA LYS A 415 19.48 -33.54 -42.48
C LYS A 415 18.18 -34.18 -41.99
N SER A 416 18.27 -35.43 -41.44
CA SER A 416 17.10 -36.09 -40.83
C SER A 416 16.60 -35.28 -39.60
N ALA A 417 15.31 -35.41 -39.29
CA ALA A 417 14.66 -34.63 -38.21
C ALA A 417 15.33 -34.78 -36.85
N ASP A 418 15.77 -36.00 -36.49
CA ASP A 418 16.44 -36.27 -35.22
C ASP A 418 17.83 -35.60 -35.15
N VAL A 419 18.62 -35.68 -36.28
CA VAL A 419 19.94 -35.07 -36.39
C VAL A 419 19.83 -33.55 -36.46
N ALA A 420 18.88 -33.02 -37.20
CA ALA A 420 18.63 -31.61 -37.33
C ALA A 420 18.23 -30.98 -35.96
N ALA A 421 17.42 -31.71 -35.18
CA ALA A 421 17.03 -31.25 -33.82
C ALA A 421 18.21 -31.27 -32.84
N GLU A 422 19.09 -32.30 -32.91
CA GLU A 422 20.26 -32.38 -32.01
C GLU A 422 21.34 -31.38 -32.41
N GLU A 423 21.74 -31.32 -33.66
CA GLU A 423 22.81 -30.44 -34.13
C GLU A 423 22.38 -28.96 -34.18
N GLY A 424 21.13 -28.68 -34.65
CA GLY A 424 20.59 -27.35 -34.71
C GLY A 424 20.47 -26.70 -33.32
N ARG A 425 20.08 -27.48 -32.30
CA ARG A 425 20.09 -26.96 -30.91
C ARG A 425 21.51 -26.80 -30.37
N ASN A 426 22.43 -27.70 -30.65
CA ASN A 426 23.80 -27.67 -30.13
C ASN A 426 24.57 -26.45 -30.65
N GLU A 427 24.38 -26.07 -31.91
CA GLU A 427 25.05 -24.91 -32.51
C GLU A 427 24.72 -23.61 -31.77
N ILE A 428 23.47 -23.41 -31.38
CA ILE A 428 23.02 -22.18 -30.71
C ILE A 428 22.95 -22.30 -29.18
N GLY A 429 23.33 -23.47 -28.64
CA GLY A 429 23.16 -23.75 -27.22
C GLY A 429 23.83 -22.74 -26.28
N MET A 430 25.07 -22.36 -26.60
CA MET A 430 25.78 -21.34 -25.80
C MET A 430 25.15 -19.96 -25.93
N ALA A 431 24.72 -19.58 -27.13
CA ALA A 431 24.02 -18.31 -27.33
C ALA A 431 22.68 -18.27 -26.56
N ALA A 432 21.91 -19.36 -26.56
CA ALA A 432 20.66 -19.42 -25.80
C ALA A 432 20.90 -19.34 -24.28
N ILE A 433 21.90 -20.05 -23.75
CA ILE A 433 22.29 -19.92 -22.33
C ILE A 433 22.70 -18.47 -22.01
N ALA A 434 23.52 -17.85 -22.86
CA ALA A 434 23.95 -16.47 -22.68
C ALA A 434 22.76 -15.52 -22.61
N MET A 435 21.78 -15.67 -23.50
CA MET A 435 20.58 -14.84 -23.55
C MET A 435 19.73 -15.00 -22.29
N THR A 436 19.44 -16.24 -21.87
CA THR A 436 18.66 -16.51 -20.68
C THR A 436 19.36 -16.04 -19.41
N LEU A 437 20.69 -16.23 -19.30
CA LEU A 437 21.46 -15.72 -18.17
C LEU A 437 21.51 -14.17 -18.15
N CYS A 438 21.51 -13.51 -19.29
CA CYS A 438 21.39 -12.05 -19.33
C CYS A 438 20.04 -11.62 -18.72
N ASP A 439 18.93 -12.27 -19.05
CA ASP A 439 17.64 -11.97 -18.42
C ASP A 439 17.68 -12.18 -16.91
N VAL A 440 18.18 -13.32 -16.45
CA VAL A 440 18.30 -13.61 -15.01
C VAL A 440 19.11 -12.55 -14.29
N VAL A 441 20.25 -12.16 -14.85
CA VAL A 441 21.18 -11.19 -14.25
C VAL A 441 20.59 -9.78 -14.19
N VAL A 442 19.71 -9.43 -15.13
CA VAL A 442 18.98 -8.14 -15.11
C VAL A 442 18.07 -8.02 -13.90
N PHE A 443 17.36 -9.07 -13.57
CA PHE A 443 16.36 -9.05 -12.48
C PHE A 443 16.96 -9.36 -11.10
N LEU A 444 18.15 -9.94 -11.06
CA LEU A 444 18.81 -10.33 -9.81
C LEU A 444 19.06 -9.14 -8.86
N PRO A 445 19.55 -7.96 -9.30
CA PRO A 445 19.70 -6.79 -8.43
C PRO A 445 18.43 -6.36 -7.71
N ILE A 446 17.28 -6.39 -8.37
CA ILE A 446 16.00 -6.06 -7.73
C ILE A 446 15.68 -7.05 -6.60
N ALA A 447 15.95 -8.34 -6.79
CA ALA A 447 15.67 -9.36 -5.78
C ALA A 447 16.51 -9.18 -4.51
N PHE A 448 17.66 -8.50 -4.59
CA PHE A 448 18.55 -8.22 -3.46
C PHE A 448 18.38 -6.83 -2.85
N MET A 449 17.53 -5.97 -3.41
CA MET A 449 17.19 -4.68 -2.79
C MET A 449 16.44 -4.92 -1.48
N GLN A 450 16.89 -4.26 -0.41
CA GLN A 450 16.32 -4.43 0.94
C GLN A 450 15.30 -3.35 1.29
N SER A 451 15.17 -2.31 0.48
CA SER A 451 14.17 -1.26 0.66
C SER A 451 12.74 -1.76 0.49
N ALA A 452 11.77 -0.98 0.94
CA ALA A 452 10.35 -1.26 0.70
C ALA A 452 10.05 -1.41 -0.81
N THR A 453 10.65 -0.56 -1.65
CA THR A 453 10.55 -0.64 -3.10
C THR A 453 11.14 -1.94 -3.64
N GLY A 454 12.30 -2.37 -3.13
CA GLY A 454 12.92 -3.64 -3.51
C GLY A 454 12.09 -4.85 -3.12
N GLN A 455 11.55 -4.87 -1.90
CA GLN A 455 10.66 -5.94 -1.43
C GLN A 455 9.38 -6.02 -2.29
N PHE A 456 8.83 -4.87 -2.65
CA PHE A 456 7.65 -4.77 -3.52
C PHE A 456 7.89 -5.39 -4.90
N PHE A 457 9.06 -5.14 -5.53
CA PHE A 457 9.37 -5.67 -6.85
C PHE A 457 10.10 -7.03 -6.86
N LYS A 458 10.48 -7.55 -5.70
CA LYS A 458 11.16 -8.85 -5.58
C LYS A 458 10.37 -9.98 -6.22
N GLN A 459 9.05 -10.05 -5.96
CA GLN A 459 8.21 -11.10 -6.51
C GLN A 459 8.07 -10.98 -8.03
N PHE A 460 8.01 -9.76 -8.57
CA PHE A 460 8.05 -9.50 -10.01
C PHE A 460 9.32 -10.05 -10.66
N GLY A 461 10.49 -9.61 -10.16
CA GLY A 461 11.78 -10.02 -10.73
C GLY A 461 12.03 -11.53 -10.63
N MET A 462 11.75 -12.11 -9.46
CA MET A 462 11.96 -13.55 -9.25
C MET A 462 11.00 -14.41 -10.06
N THR A 463 9.76 -13.96 -10.27
CA THR A 463 8.81 -14.68 -11.16
C THR A 463 9.35 -14.77 -12.59
N ILE A 464 9.93 -13.67 -13.09
CA ILE A 464 10.56 -13.66 -14.41
C ILE A 464 11.79 -14.58 -14.44
N VAL A 465 12.63 -14.55 -13.41
CA VAL A 465 13.79 -15.45 -13.30
C VAL A 465 13.34 -16.91 -13.33
N PHE A 466 12.34 -17.29 -12.57
CA PHE A 466 11.80 -18.66 -12.58
C PHE A 466 11.25 -19.06 -13.94
N ALA A 467 10.49 -18.18 -14.56
CA ALA A 467 9.90 -18.43 -15.87
C ALA A 467 10.95 -18.58 -16.97
N THR A 468 11.96 -17.71 -17.00
CA THR A 468 13.03 -17.76 -18.01
C THR A 468 13.92 -18.98 -17.85
N LEU A 469 14.27 -19.38 -16.61
CA LEU A 469 15.00 -20.63 -16.36
C LEU A 469 14.20 -21.85 -16.79
N MET A 470 12.88 -21.88 -16.54
CA MET A 470 12.04 -22.98 -17.01
C MET A 470 11.92 -22.99 -18.53
N SER A 471 11.85 -21.83 -19.19
CA SER A 471 11.88 -21.71 -20.64
C SER A 471 13.15 -22.31 -21.25
N LEU A 472 14.31 -22.02 -20.67
CA LEU A 472 15.58 -22.59 -21.13
C LEU A 472 15.55 -24.11 -21.06
N VAL A 473 15.06 -24.71 -19.96
CA VAL A 473 14.95 -26.16 -19.81
C VAL A 473 14.00 -26.74 -20.85
N VAL A 474 12.86 -26.11 -21.10
CA VAL A 474 11.87 -26.50 -22.09
C VAL A 474 12.43 -26.40 -23.51
N SER A 475 13.13 -25.31 -23.84
CA SER A 475 13.73 -25.08 -25.17
C SER A 475 14.87 -26.08 -25.49
N PHE A 476 15.51 -26.65 -24.47
CA PHE A 476 16.59 -27.63 -24.62
C PHE A 476 16.09 -29.07 -24.62
N THR A 477 14.87 -29.32 -24.22
CA THR A 477 14.34 -30.68 -24.05
C THR A 477 13.04 -30.90 -24.82
N LEU A 478 11.96 -30.21 -24.46
CA LEU A 478 10.64 -30.39 -25.03
C LEU A 478 10.58 -29.92 -26.49
N THR A 479 11.05 -28.71 -26.77
CA THR A 479 10.99 -28.11 -28.12
C THR A 479 11.73 -28.94 -29.16
N PRO A 480 13.01 -29.37 -28.96
CA PRO A 480 13.69 -30.24 -29.92
C PRO A 480 13.04 -31.62 -30.05
N MET A 481 12.53 -32.18 -28.97
CA MET A 481 11.82 -33.48 -28.99
C MET A 481 10.54 -33.39 -29.82
N LEU A 482 9.72 -32.32 -29.64
CA LEU A 482 8.53 -32.11 -30.45
C LEU A 482 8.87 -31.84 -31.90
N ALA A 483 9.91 -31.05 -32.20
CA ALA A 483 10.39 -30.78 -33.55
C ALA A 483 10.84 -32.07 -34.25
N SER A 484 11.63 -32.94 -33.58
CA SER A 484 12.05 -34.21 -34.13
C SER A 484 10.89 -35.13 -34.53
N ARG A 485 9.76 -35.03 -33.83
CA ARG A 485 8.56 -35.83 -34.12
C ARG A 485 7.66 -35.20 -35.18
N PHE A 486 7.48 -33.92 -35.15
CA PHE A 486 6.60 -33.21 -36.09
C PHE A 486 7.17 -33.13 -37.50
N TYR A 487 8.51 -33.11 -37.65
CA TYR A 487 9.18 -33.00 -38.94
C TYR A 487 9.67 -34.33 -39.55
N LYS A 488 9.29 -35.46 -38.99
CA LYS A 488 9.64 -36.80 -39.56
C LYS A 488 9.31 -36.93 -41.04
N ASN A 489 8.18 -36.32 -41.47
CA ASN A 489 7.70 -36.38 -42.84
C ASN A 489 8.06 -35.14 -43.67
N GLY A 490 9.07 -34.38 -43.22
CA GLY A 490 9.46 -33.11 -43.85
C GLY A 490 8.65 -31.91 -43.38
N VAL A 491 9.05 -30.71 -43.84
CA VAL A 491 8.34 -29.46 -43.56
C VAL A 491 7.33 -29.22 -44.67
N GLU A 492 6.04 -29.26 -44.37
CA GLU A 492 4.98 -28.86 -45.28
C GLU A 492 4.87 -27.34 -45.28
N GLU A 493 5.34 -26.68 -46.34
CA GLU A 493 5.09 -25.24 -46.53
C GLU A 493 3.65 -25.01 -47.02
N PRO A 494 2.87 -24.16 -46.35
CA PRO A 494 1.50 -23.89 -46.79
C PRO A 494 1.50 -23.16 -48.14
N LYS A 495 0.83 -23.66 -49.12
CA LYS A 495 0.67 -23.10 -50.47
C LYS A 495 -0.58 -22.19 -50.51
N GLY A 496 -0.44 -20.91 -50.88
CA GLY A 496 -1.57 -19.99 -51.01
C GLY A 496 -1.20 -18.57 -51.37
N LYS A 497 -2.12 -17.77 -51.89
CA LYS A 497 -1.90 -16.36 -52.28
C LYS A 497 -1.45 -15.46 -51.11
N LEU A 498 -1.88 -15.77 -49.89
CA LEU A 498 -1.45 -15.03 -48.68
C LEU A 498 0.03 -15.28 -48.42
N TRP A 499 0.47 -16.53 -48.46
CA TRP A 499 1.84 -16.93 -48.18
C TRP A 499 2.82 -16.39 -49.22
N SER A 500 2.47 -16.45 -50.51
CA SER A 500 3.27 -15.89 -51.58
C SER A 500 3.42 -14.36 -51.49
N ARG A 501 2.41 -13.64 -50.95
CA ARG A 501 2.51 -12.21 -50.67
C ARG A 501 3.43 -11.91 -49.48
N LEU A 502 3.37 -12.75 -48.41
CA LEU A 502 4.25 -12.64 -47.29
C LEU A 502 5.70 -12.91 -47.65
N ASP A 503 5.96 -13.89 -48.55
CA ASP A 503 7.29 -14.16 -49.12
C ASP A 503 7.83 -12.98 -49.90
N ALA A 504 7.01 -12.37 -50.71
CA ALA A 504 7.37 -11.21 -51.48
C ALA A 504 7.69 -10.02 -50.59
N LEU A 505 6.88 -9.83 -49.52
CA LEU A 505 7.14 -8.77 -48.50
C LEU A 505 8.44 -9.01 -47.73
N GLU A 506 8.71 -10.25 -47.34
CA GLU A 506 9.96 -10.64 -46.66
C GLU A 506 11.16 -10.38 -47.53
N ALA A 507 11.14 -10.85 -48.79
CA ALA A 507 12.23 -10.63 -49.76
C ALA A 507 12.44 -9.15 -50.05
N GLN A 508 11.38 -8.36 -50.20
CA GLN A 508 11.46 -6.92 -50.36
C GLN A 508 12.07 -6.21 -49.14
N THR A 509 11.70 -6.67 -47.91
CA THR A 509 12.21 -6.10 -46.66
C THR A 509 13.70 -6.39 -46.53
N ILE A 510 14.13 -7.63 -46.79
CA ILE A 510 15.56 -8.00 -46.79
C ILE A 510 16.34 -7.18 -47.81
N ALA A 511 15.80 -7.04 -49.04
CA ALA A 511 16.46 -6.24 -50.10
C ALA A 511 16.58 -4.75 -49.71
N LYS A 512 15.52 -4.15 -49.16
CA LYS A 512 15.55 -2.76 -48.68
C LYS A 512 16.55 -2.58 -47.53
N TYR A 513 16.59 -3.53 -46.61
CA TYR A 513 17.53 -3.55 -45.51
C TYR A 513 18.99 -3.62 -46.00
N ASP A 514 19.31 -4.52 -46.97
CA ASP A 514 20.65 -4.63 -47.54
C ASP A 514 21.11 -3.29 -48.14
N VAL A 515 20.23 -2.64 -48.94
CA VAL A 515 20.52 -1.33 -49.53
C VAL A 515 20.74 -0.25 -48.45
N LEU A 516 19.90 -0.25 -47.42
CA LEU A 516 19.97 0.70 -46.29
C LEU A 516 21.26 0.51 -45.50
N LEU A 517 21.59 -0.75 -45.15
CA LEU A 517 22.78 -1.10 -44.37
C LEU A 517 24.06 -0.70 -45.13
N ARG A 518 24.14 -0.97 -46.42
CA ARG A 518 25.27 -0.55 -47.28
C ARG A 518 25.44 0.98 -47.30
N LYS A 519 24.35 1.73 -47.46
CA LYS A 519 24.38 3.20 -47.38
C LYS A 519 24.82 3.72 -45.99
N CYS A 520 24.43 3.05 -44.94
CA CYS A 520 24.81 3.40 -43.56
C CYS A 520 26.30 3.11 -43.32
N ILE A 521 26.84 2.02 -43.86
CA ILE A 521 28.27 1.66 -43.80
C ILE A 521 29.12 2.69 -44.56
N GLU A 522 28.61 3.28 -45.65
CA GLU A 522 29.30 4.32 -46.39
C GLU A 522 29.37 5.66 -45.63
N LYS A 523 28.40 5.96 -44.78
CA LYS A 523 28.30 7.24 -44.04
C LYS A 523 28.17 7.04 -42.51
N PRO A 524 29.11 6.34 -41.87
CA PRO A 524 28.98 5.91 -40.48
C PRO A 524 28.84 7.07 -39.49
N LYS A 525 29.63 8.13 -39.70
CA LYS A 525 29.64 9.31 -38.80
C LYS A 525 28.27 10.04 -38.73
N LYS A 526 27.54 10.11 -39.86
CA LYS A 526 26.22 10.78 -39.90
C LYS A 526 25.17 9.99 -39.10
N LEU A 527 25.19 8.67 -39.25
CA LEU A 527 24.25 7.81 -38.51
C LEU A 527 24.52 7.89 -37.01
N VAL A 528 25.78 7.67 -36.59
CA VAL A 528 26.15 7.70 -35.17
C VAL A 528 25.83 9.06 -34.55
N LEU A 529 26.15 10.18 -35.25
CA LEU A 529 25.82 11.52 -34.75
C LEU A 529 24.31 11.74 -34.66
N GLY A 530 23.52 11.25 -35.62
CA GLY A 530 22.06 11.35 -35.59
C GLY A 530 21.43 10.58 -34.40
N VAL A 531 21.93 9.38 -34.13
CA VAL A 531 21.49 8.55 -33.01
C VAL A 531 21.92 9.19 -31.68
N LEU A 532 23.14 9.69 -31.56
CA LEU A 532 23.59 10.40 -30.35
C LEU A 532 22.76 11.67 -30.09
N ALA A 533 22.42 12.40 -31.15
CA ALA A 533 21.54 13.56 -31.02
C ALA A 533 20.14 13.17 -30.57
N ALA A 534 19.54 12.09 -31.12
CA ALA A 534 18.26 11.59 -30.70
C ALA A 534 18.30 11.13 -29.24
N PHE A 535 19.34 10.45 -28.80
CA PHE A 535 19.55 10.06 -27.43
C PHE A 535 19.68 11.26 -26.48
N ALA A 536 20.49 12.25 -26.85
CA ALA A 536 20.63 13.47 -26.07
C ALA A 536 19.31 14.23 -25.93
N VAL A 537 18.50 14.28 -27.00
CA VAL A 537 17.15 14.87 -26.95
C VAL A 537 16.25 14.05 -26.00
N ALA A 538 16.21 12.73 -26.13
CA ALA A 538 15.38 11.88 -25.28
C ALA A 538 15.73 12.05 -23.79
N VAL A 539 17.02 12.04 -23.46
CA VAL A 539 17.50 12.26 -22.08
C VAL A 539 17.18 13.67 -21.60
N ALA A 540 17.25 14.68 -22.45
CA ALA A 540 16.96 16.08 -22.09
C ALA A 540 15.47 16.34 -21.82
N LEU A 541 14.55 15.58 -22.43
CA LEU A 541 13.09 15.73 -22.25
C LEU A 541 12.66 15.52 -20.78
N VAL A 542 13.37 14.68 -20.03
CA VAL A 542 13.06 14.36 -18.62
C VAL A 542 13.37 15.53 -17.68
N PRO A 543 14.59 16.07 -17.59
CA PRO A 543 14.91 17.19 -16.70
C PRO A 543 14.26 18.51 -17.14
N LEU A 544 13.84 18.63 -18.43
CA LEU A 544 13.08 19.77 -18.94
C LEU A 544 11.60 19.72 -18.46
N GLY A 545 11.15 18.60 -17.88
CA GLY A 545 9.78 18.44 -17.41
C GLY A 545 8.74 18.16 -18.51
N ILE A 546 9.19 17.93 -19.76
CA ILE A 546 8.29 17.65 -20.90
C ILE A 546 7.66 16.26 -20.74
N VAL A 547 8.41 15.29 -20.19
CA VAL A 547 7.88 14.03 -19.71
C VAL A 547 7.83 14.12 -18.19
N GLY A 548 6.63 14.16 -17.63
CA GLY A 548 6.41 14.28 -16.18
C GLY A 548 6.90 13.05 -15.42
N SER A 549 7.16 13.21 -14.11
CA SER A 549 7.51 12.12 -13.22
C SER A 549 6.56 12.07 -12.03
N GLU A 550 6.11 10.87 -11.68
CA GLU A 550 5.31 10.59 -10.50
C GLU A 550 5.82 9.31 -9.81
N TYR A 551 5.40 9.09 -8.57
CA TYR A 551 5.83 7.90 -7.83
C TYR A 551 5.21 6.63 -8.40
N MET A 552 3.89 6.58 -8.44
CA MET A 552 3.08 5.52 -9.04
C MET A 552 1.92 6.11 -9.82
N PRO A 553 1.47 5.47 -10.90
CA PRO A 553 0.25 5.88 -11.61
C PRO A 553 -0.97 5.79 -10.70
N ARG A 554 -1.93 6.65 -10.92
CA ARG A 554 -3.20 6.62 -10.20
C ARG A 554 -4.07 5.47 -10.71
N THR A 555 -4.76 4.79 -9.78
CA THR A 555 -5.68 3.68 -10.07
C THR A 555 -7.11 4.06 -9.71
N ASP A 556 -8.07 3.61 -10.51
CA ASP A 556 -9.48 3.75 -10.20
C ASP A 556 -9.98 2.50 -9.45
N GLU A 557 -10.05 2.60 -8.12
CA GLU A 557 -10.50 1.52 -7.23
C GLU A 557 -12.00 1.66 -6.87
N SER A 558 -12.74 2.49 -7.60
CA SER A 558 -14.19 2.75 -7.41
C SER A 558 -14.57 3.17 -6.00
N ALA A 559 -13.66 3.82 -5.26
CA ALA A 559 -13.91 4.26 -3.90
C ALA A 559 -13.30 5.64 -3.60
N ILE A 560 -14.06 6.45 -2.86
CA ILE A 560 -13.67 7.81 -2.46
C ILE A 560 -13.83 7.93 -0.94
N GLN A 561 -12.83 8.51 -0.28
CA GLN A 561 -12.92 8.90 1.11
C GLN A 561 -12.96 10.42 1.22
N VAL A 562 -14.01 10.94 1.85
CA VAL A 562 -14.13 12.36 2.18
C VAL A 562 -13.91 12.53 3.67
N ASN A 563 -13.00 13.44 4.04
CA ASN A 563 -12.82 13.84 5.43
C ASN A 563 -13.19 15.31 5.55
N ILE A 564 -14.10 15.60 6.47
CA ILE A 564 -14.47 16.96 6.83
C ILE A 564 -13.90 17.31 8.18
N GLU A 565 -13.44 18.53 8.34
CA GLU A 565 -12.88 19.05 9.58
C GLU A 565 -13.52 20.42 9.86
N LEU A 566 -14.38 20.44 10.86
CA LEU A 566 -15.03 21.66 11.33
C LEU A 566 -14.05 22.50 12.16
N PRO A 567 -14.31 23.79 12.34
CA PRO A 567 -13.54 24.61 13.28
C PRO A 567 -13.49 23.97 14.67
N THR A 568 -12.42 24.24 15.38
CA THR A 568 -12.14 23.62 16.67
C THR A 568 -13.17 24.02 17.72
N GLY A 569 -13.57 23.06 18.54
CA GLY A 569 -14.59 23.26 19.58
C GLY A 569 -16.01 22.88 19.15
N PHE A 570 -16.21 22.58 17.84
CA PHE A 570 -17.49 22.05 17.38
C PHE A 570 -17.72 20.62 17.89
N ASN A 571 -18.95 20.32 18.27
CA ASN A 571 -19.33 19.02 18.81
C ASN A 571 -19.77 18.03 17.70
N ALA A 572 -20.10 16.81 18.08
CA ALA A 572 -20.53 15.76 17.16
C ALA A 572 -21.83 16.13 16.44
N ASP A 573 -22.76 16.83 17.07
CA ASP A 573 -24.05 17.21 16.47
C ASP A 573 -23.87 18.17 15.30
N GLN A 574 -23.00 19.18 15.48
CA GLN A 574 -22.69 20.15 14.44
C GLN A 574 -21.95 19.51 13.26
N THR A 575 -21.04 18.57 13.55
CA THR A 575 -20.38 17.78 12.52
C THR A 575 -21.36 16.89 11.76
N ASN A 576 -22.32 16.34 12.49
CA ASN A 576 -23.39 15.55 11.92
C ASN A 576 -24.28 16.35 10.97
N GLU A 577 -24.65 17.59 11.33
CA GLU A 577 -25.40 18.49 10.45
C GLU A 577 -24.65 18.82 9.15
N ALA A 578 -23.34 19.05 9.24
CA ALA A 578 -22.52 19.27 8.05
C ALA A 578 -22.48 18.05 7.13
N LEU A 579 -22.43 16.84 7.71
CA LEU A 579 -22.44 15.58 6.94
C LEU A 579 -23.77 15.34 6.25
N LEU A 580 -24.90 15.70 6.85
CA LEU A 580 -26.22 15.58 6.23
C LEU A 580 -26.33 16.40 4.93
N LEU A 581 -25.63 17.53 4.83
CA LEU A 581 -25.59 18.31 3.57
C LEU A 581 -24.88 17.53 2.46
N PHE A 582 -23.81 16.79 2.79
CA PHE A 582 -23.14 15.91 1.83
C PHE A 582 -24.04 14.77 1.41
N GLU A 583 -24.70 14.10 2.33
CA GLU A 583 -25.58 12.95 2.04
C GLU A 583 -26.70 13.35 1.07
N ASN A 584 -27.30 14.53 1.28
CA ASN A 584 -28.32 15.07 0.36
C ASN A 584 -27.78 15.34 -1.07
N TYR A 585 -26.50 15.60 -1.22
CA TYR A 585 -25.84 15.73 -2.53
C TYR A 585 -25.54 14.35 -3.10
N LEU A 586 -24.91 13.46 -2.31
CA LEU A 586 -24.48 12.13 -2.76
C LEU A 586 -25.63 11.27 -3.23
N ALA A 587 -26.79 11.33 -2.58
CA ALA A 587 -28.00 10.62 -2.99
C ALA A 587 -28.49 10.96 -4.40
N LYS A 588 -28.02 12.07 -4.98
CA LYS A 588 -28.39 12.53 -6.34
C LYS A 588 -27.35 12.15 -7.40
N VAL A 589 -26.21 11.58 -7.02
CA VAL A 589 -25.11 11.22 -7.92
C VAL A 589 -25.31 9.78 -8.38
N PRO A 590 -25.61 9.52 -9.66
CA PRO A 590 -26.02 8.20 -10.14
C PRO A 590 -24.86 7.18 -10.18
N GLU A 591 -23.61 7.65 -10.14
CA GLU A 591 -22.39 6.83 -10.15
C GLU A 591 -22.12 6.18 -8.79
N ILE A 592 -22.76 6.64 -7.71
CA ILE A 592 -22.59 6.12 -6.36
C ILE A 592 -23.47 4.87 -6.17
N GLU A 593 -22.90 3.84 -5.61
CA GLU A 593 -23.58 2.61 -5.23
C GLU A 593 -24.04 2.69 -3.78
N HIS A 594 -23.07 2.93 -2.86
CA HIS A 594 -23.32 3.09 -1.43
C HIS A 594 -22.44 4.21 -0.87
N TYR A 595 -22.90 4.85 0.19
CA TYR A 595 -22.04 5.73 0.98
C TYR A 595 -22.28 5.52 2.47
N MET A 596 -21.21 5.57 3.23
CA MET A 596 -21.24 5.48 4.69
C MET A 596 -20.61 6.71 5.32
N THR A 597 -21.32 7.29 6.24
CA THR A 597 -20.96 8.52 6.95
C THR A 597 -20.69 8.20 8.41
N ASN A 598 -19.52 8.61 8.90
CA ASN A 598 -19.16 8.44 10.31
C ASN A 598 -18.68 9.78 10.89
N VAL A 599 -19.23 10.18 12.04
CA VAL A 599 -18.59 11.17 12.91
C VAL A 599 -17.57 10.42 13.76
N THR A 600 -16.31 10.89 13.73
CA THR A 600 -15.24 10.22 14.46
C THR A 600 -15.27 10.57 15.96
N THR A 601 -14.53 9.84 16.77
CA THR A 601 -14.33 10.14 18.19
C THR A 601 -13.74 11.54 18.45
N THR A 602 -13.06 12.12 17.45
CA THR A 602 -12.74 13.55 17.43
C THR A 602 -13.96 14.28 16.86
N GLN A 603 -14.84 14.72 17.72
CA GLN A 603 -16.20 15.21 17.42
C GLN A 603 -16.28 16.24 16.28
N SER A 604 -15.24 17.05 16.07
CA SER A 604 -15.15 18.02 14.96
C SER A 604 -14.72 17.41 13.63
N MET A 605 -14.55 16.09 13.53
CA MET A 605 -14.13 15.40 12.32
C MET A 605 -15.20 14.40 11.86
N GLY A 606 -15.57 14.51 10.58
CA GLY A 606 -16.42 13.55 9.88
C GLY A 606 -15.66 12.82 8.78
N LYS A 607 -16.02 11.56 8.58
CA LYS A 607 -15.47 10.69 7.52
C LYS A 607 -16.64 10.13 6.72
N LEU A 608 -16.54 10.23 5.40
CA LEU A 608 -17.44 9.52 4.50
C LEU A 608 -16.61 8.55 3.65
N VAL A 609 -17.13 7.35 3.49
CA VAL A 609 -16.63 6.36 2.54
C VAL A 609 -17.71 6.16 1.50
N ILE A 610 -17.34 6.38 0.24
CA ILE A 610 -18.26 6.36 -0.90
C ILE A 610 -17.78 5.26 -1.84
N ALA A 611 -18.61 4.25 -2.03
CA ALA A 611 -18.40 3.22 -3.01
C ALA A 611 -19.10 3.62 -4.32
N LEU A 612 -18.40 3.54 -5.42
CA LEU A 612 -18.91 3.81 -6.75
C LEU A 612 -19.26 2.48 -7.43
N LYS A 613 -20.21 2.52 -8.35
CA LYS A 613 -20.48 1.41 -9.26
C LYS A 613 -19.20 0.99 -9.98
N SER A 614 -19.16 -0.23 -10.49
CA SER A 614 -18.01 -0.70 -11.28
C SER A 614 -17.66 0.28 -12.41
N SER A 615 -16.38 0.39 -12.77
CA SER A 615 -15.91 1.29 -13.84
C SER A 615 -16.63 1.08 -15.17
N ASP A 616 -17.09 -0.15 -15.43
CA ASP A 616 -17.80 -0.51 -16.65
C ASP A 616 -19.29 -0.06 -16.66
N GLU A 617 -19.85 0.23 -15.49
CA GLU A 617 -21.27 0.60 -15.32
C GLU A 617 -21.50 2.10 -15.13
N ARG A 618 -20.43 2.90 -15.07
CA ARG A 618 -20.50 4.35 -14.83
C ARG A 618 -19.96 5.18 -15.99
N SER A 619 -20.50 6.39 -16.12
CA SER A 619 -20.10 7.32 -17.19
C SER A 619 -18.92 8.20 -16.80
N LYS A 620 -18.66 8.40 -15.49
CA LYS A 620 -17.61 9.24 -14.95
C LYS A 620 -16.59 8.39 -14.19
N ASP A 621 -15.31 8.72 -14.35
CA ASP A 621 -14.25 8.11 -13.55
C ASP A 621 -14.27 8.62 -12.10
N VAL A 622 -13.49 7.97 -11.23
CA VAL A 622 -13.41 8.33 -9.82
C VAL A 622 -12.96 9.77 -9.60
N TRP A 623 -12.06 10.29 -10.45
CA TRP A 623 -11.53 11.66 -10.35
C TRP A 623 -12.56 12.70 -10.68
N GLN A 624 -13.41 12.45 -11.71
CA GLN A 624 -14.52 13.34 -12.10
C GLN A 624 -15.59 13.40 -11.02
N VAL A 625 -15.92 12.25 -10.41
CA VAL A 625 -16.87 12.22 -9.28
C VAL A 625 -16.28 12.96 -8.08
N ALA A 626 -15.02 12.69 -7.73
CA ALA A 626 -14.32 13.39 -6.65
C ALA A 626 -14.25 14.91 -6.88
N GLN A 627 -14.04 15.34 -8.13
CA GLN A 627 -14.05 16.77 -8.48
C GLN A 627 -15.43 17.39 -8.32
N GLY A 628 -16.50 16.65 -8.63
CA GLY A 628 -17.88 17.07 -8.35
C GLY A 628 -18.11 17.30 -6.87
N ILE A 629 -17.66 16.37 -6.01
CA ILE A 629 -17.75 16.47 -4.55
C ILE A 629 -16.97 17.69 -4.03
N ARG A 630 -15.74 17.94 -4.54
CA ARG A 630 -14.94 19.13 -4.18
C ARG A 630 -15.63 20.43 -4.55
N SER A 631 -16.23 20.47 -5.74
CA SER A 631 -16.96 21.64 -6.22
C SER A 631 -18.18 21.93 -5.35
N PHE A 632 -18.93 20.91 -4.98
CA PHE A 632 -20.06 21.01 -4.05
C PHE A 632 -19.61 21.54 -2.68
N ALA A 633 -18.53 20.96 -2.12
CA ALA A 633 -17.98 21.38 -0.83
C ALA A 633 -17.57 22.86 -0.84
N LYS A 634 -16.88 23.31 -1.89
CA LYS A 634 -16.44 24.69 -2.04
C LYS A 634 -17.59 25.69 -2.12
N GLN A 635 -18.71 25.28 -2.72
CA GLN A 635 -19.88 26.17 -2.90
C GLN A 635 -20.76 26.24 -1.66
N ASN A 636 -20.86 25.16 -0.86
CA ASN A 636 -21.91 25.05 0.17
C ASN A 636 -21.37 25.06 1.62
N LEU A 637 -20.07 24.81 1.83
CA LEU A 637 -19.51 24.56 3.18
C LEU A 637 -18.54 25.64 3.68
N GLY A 638 -18.28 26.68 2.90
CA GLY A 638 -17.56 27.88 3.33
C GLY A 638 -16.24 27.62 4.03
N GLU A 639 -16.21 27.79 5.35
CA GLU A 639 -14.99 27.65 6.18
C GLU A 639 -14.67 26.20 6.59
N ILE A 640 -15.55 25.23 6.33
CA ILE A 640 -15.31 23.82 6.66
C ILE A 640 -14.25 23.26 5.74
N LYS A 641 -13.20 22.69 6.33
CA LYS A 641 -12.12 22.04 5.57
C LYS A 641 -12.57 20.67 5.09
N VAL A 642 -12.66 20.51 3.78
CA VAL A 642 -13.05 19.24 3.13
C VAL A 642 -11.88 18.67 2.35
N ARG A 643 -11.53 17.43 2.60
CA ARG A 643 -10.55 16.67 1.82
C ARG A 643 -11.23 15.50 1.14
N VAL A 644 -11.09 15.43 -0.16
CA VAL A 644 -11.62 14.34 -0.97
C VAL A 644 -10.43 13.53 -1.49
N ASN A 645 -10.29 12.32 -1.02
CA ASN A 645 -9.21 11.41 -1.41
C ASN A 645 -9.82 10.25 -2.18
N GLU A 646 -9.35 10.04 -3.38
CA GLU A 646 -9.58 8.80 -4.10
C GLU A 646 -8.80 7.69 -3.38
N ILE A 647 -9.45 6.57 -3.03
CA ILE A 647 -8.80 5.44 -2.36
C ILE A 647 -7.86 4.77 -3.35
N GLN A 648 -6.61 4.59 -2.96
CA GLN A 648 -5.56 3.97 -3.78
C GLN A 648 -4.76 3.01 -2.91
N SER A 649 -5.22 1.77 -2.81
CA SER A 649 -4.60 0.72 -1.99
C SER A 649 -3.18 0.38 -2.46
N SER A 650 -2.94 0.46 -3.78
CA SER A 650 -1.62 0.22 -4.39
C SER A 650 -0.55 1.23 -3.94
N VAL A 651 -0.92 2.47 -3.66
CA VAL A 651 0.02 3.51 -3.19
C VAL A 651 0.19 3.46 -1.68
N THR A 652 -0.89 3.19 -0.95
CA THR A 652 -0.88 3.17 0.53
C THR A 652 -0.12 1.97 1.09
N GLY A 653 -0.22 0.80 0.47
CA GLY A 653 0.51 -0.40 0.90
C GLY A 653 2.03 -0.25 0.84
N VAL A 654 2.56 0.51 -0.13
CA VAL A 654 4.01 0.78 -0.24
C VAL A 654 4.46 1.91 0.69
N SER A 655 3.54 2.77 1.13
CA SER A 655 3.87 3.97 1.93
C SER A 655 3.82 3.79 3.45
N GLY A 656 3.45 2.61 3.96
CA GLY A 656 3.55 2.29 5.39
C GLY A 656 2.43 2.80 6.29
N GLY A 657 1.16 2.57 5.95
CA GLY A 657 0.04 2.59 6.89
C GLY A 657 -0.72 3.91 7.08
N ARG A 658 -1.85 3.84 7.79
CA ARG A 658 -2.91 4.85 7.96
C ARG A 658 -2.45 6.24 8.41
N ASN A 659 -1.43 6.32 9.26
CA ASN A 659 -0.87 7.59 9.76
C ASN A 659 0.30 8.10 8.91
N LEU A 660 0.72 7.33 7.92
CA LEU A 660 1.84 7.58 7.03
C LEU A 660 1.38 7.71 5.56
N VAL A 661 0.07 7.78 5.28
CA VAL A 661 -0.44 8.18 3.95
C VAL A 661 0.18 9.53 3.64
N ARG A 662 1.28 9.45 2.94
CA ARG A 662 2.07 10.62 2.60
C ARG A 662 1.36 11.29 1.45
N SER A 663 0.79 12.46 1.71
CA SER A 663 0.30 13.32 0.64
C SER A 663 1.37 13.44 -0.44
N PRO A 664 0.99 13.60 -1.71
CA PRO A 664 1.95 13.74 -2.80
C PRO A 664 3.04 14.75 -2.50
N VAL A 665 2.65 15.91 -1.94
CA VAL A 665 3.58 16.94 -1.49
C VAL A 665 3.34 17.23 -0.02
N GLN A 666 4.41 17.16 0.77
CA GLN A 666 4.42 17.50 2.18
C GLN A 666 5.70 18.28 2.50
N VAL A 667 5.56 19.38 3.22
CA VAL A 667 6.66 20.18 3.75
C VAL A 667 6.61 20.16 5.27
N GLU A 668 7.69 19.74 5.89
CA GLU A 668 7.90 19.74 7.35
C GLU A 668 8.73 20.96 7.73
N LEU A 669 8.16 21.85 8.50
CA LEU A 669 8.88 22.94 9.16
C LEU A 669 9.38 22.45 10.51
N LYS A 670 10.66 22.68 10.84
CA LYS A 670 11.31 22.20 12.06
C LYS A 670 11.84 23.36 12.88
N GLY A 671 11.63 23.31 14.19
CA GLY A 671 12.12 24.33 15.10
C GLY A 671 11.72 24.08 16.55
N SER A 672 12.39 24.77 17.46
CA SER A 672 12.08 24.71 18.90
C SER A 672 11.02 25.74 19.32
N ASP A 673 10.94 26.86 18.60
CA ASP A 673 10.01 27.97 18.88
C ASP A 673 8.70 27.75 18.10
N MET A 674 7.61 27.54 18.83
CA MET A 674 6.30 27.26 18.24
C MET A 674 5.71 28.50 17.55
N ASP A 675 5.90 29.69 18.09
CA ASP A 675 5.36 30.93 17.50
C ASP A 675 6.02 31.21 16.15
N GLN A 676 7.33 30.96 16.06
CA GLN A 676 8.08 31.05 14.81
C GLN A 676 7.60 30.01 13.78
N LEU A 677 7.38 28.77 14.22
CA LEU A 677 6.88 27.71 13.35
C LEU A 677 5.49 28.06 12.80
N VAL A 678 4.60 28.60 13.64
CA VAL A 678 3.25 29.01 13.24
C VAL A 678 3.31 30.15 12.22
N ALA A 679 4.15 31.17 12.45
CA ALA A 679 4.31 32.29 11.52
C ALA A 679 4.85 31.84 10.15
N ASP A 680 5.85 30.95 10.14
CA ASP A 680 6.39 30.41 8.90
C ASP A 680 5.43 29.43 8.22
N SER A 681 4.64 28.65 8.97
CA SER A 681 3.62 27.76 8.41
C SER A 681 2.54 28.51 7.63
N ALA A 682 2.13 29.68 8.12
CA ALA A 682 1.17 30.54 7.43
C ALA A 682 1.72 31.05 6.09
N LYS A 683 3.01 31.40 6.02
CA LYS A 683 3.65 31.78 4.74
C LYS A 683 3.70 30.63 3.76
N VAL A 684 4.05 29.42 4.23
CA VAL A 684 4.08 28.21 3.40
C VAL A 684 2.68 27.87 2.89
N GLU A 685 1.66 27.98 3.73
CA GLU A 685 0.27 27.76 3.34
C GLU A 685 -0.17 28.74 2.23
N GLN A 686 0.21 30.02 2.31
CA GLN A 686 -0.05 31.01 1.26
C GLN A 686 0.69 30.65 -0.05
N ILE A 687 1.93 30.18 0.03
CA ILE A 687 2.69 29.72 -1.14
C ILE A 687 1.98 28.54 -1.80
N PHE A 688 1.52 27.57 -1.02
CA PHE A 688 0.77 26.42 -1.52
C PHE A 688 -0.53 26.88 -2.18
N ALA A 689 -1.30 27.77 -1.54
CA ALA A 689 -2.57 28.28 -2.08
C ALA A 689 -2.38 29.07 -3.39
N SER A 690 -1.23 29.75 -3.55
CA SER A 690 -0.89 30.50 -4.77
C SER A 690 -0.25 29.67 -5.89
N THR A 691 0.02 28.38 -5.63
CA THR A 691 0.68 27.50 -6.62
C THR A 691 -0.37 26.70 -7.37
N ALA A 692 -0.42 26.88 -8.69
CA ALA A 692 -1.37 26.16 -9.54
C ALA A 692 -1.12 24.64 -9.50
N GLY A 693 -2.21 23.86 -9.49
CA GLY A 693 -2.13 22.39 -9.48
C GLY A 693 -2.10 21.76 -8.09
N LEU A 694 -2.20 22.54 -7.02
CA LEU A 694 -2.37 22.06 -5.65
C LEU A 694 -3.83 22.10 -5.22
N LYS A 695 -4.27 21.07 -4.50
CA LYS A 695 -5.62 20.96 -3.92
C LYS A 695 -5.55 20.36 -2.53
N ASP A 696 -6.62 20.49 -1.76
CA ASP A 696 -6.77 19.88 -0.43
C ASP A 696 -5.62 20.25 0.53
N ILE A 697 -5.21 21.52 0.55
CA ILE A 697 -4.11 21.99 1.39
C ILE A 697 -4.48 21.86 2.86
N LYS A 698 -3.61 21.20 3.64
CA LYS A 698 -3.77 21.01 5.07
C LYS A 698 -2.52 21.46 5.81
N ASN A 699 -2.70 22.38 6.76
CA ASN A 699 -1.72 22.68 7.79
C ASN A 699 -1.99 21.80 9.01
N SER A 700 -0.99 21.13 9.54
CA SER A 700 -1.13 20.27 10.73
C SER A 700 -1.30 21.08 12.02
N TYR A 701 -0.93 22.34 12.00
CA TYR A 701 -1.23 23.27 13.10
C TYR A 701 -2.65 23.79 12.92
N VAL A 702 -3.48 23.50 13.87
CA VAL A 702 -4.83 24.06 13.98
C VAL A 702 -4.83 25.03 15.15
N LYS A 703 -5.31 26.25 14.91
CA LYS A 703 -5.38 27.31 15.93
C LYS A 703 -6.27 26.82 17.06
N GLY A 704 -5.76 26.91 18.23
CA GLY A 704 -6.13 26.32 19.50
C GLY A 704 -7.57 25.88 19.75
N MET A 705 -7.69 24.82 20.52
CA MET A 705 -8.96 24.40 21.11
C MET A 705 -9.29 25.33 22.28
N PRO A 706 -10.51 25.89 22.39
CA PRO A 706 -10.94 26.56 23.59
C PRO A 706 -10.72 25.64 24.80
N GLU A 707 -10.02 26.11 25.80
CA GLU A 707 -9.78 25.39 27.04
C GLU A 707 -10.07 26.25 28.23
N LEU A 708 -10.51 25.65 29.32
CA LEU A 708 -10.58 26.30 30.61
C LEU A 708 -9.29 25.98 31.38
N LYS A 709 -8.47 27.00 31.58
CA LYS A 709 -7.23 26.88 32.34
C LYS A 709 -7.48 27.13 33.80
N VAL A 710 -7.22 26.13 34.64
CA VAL A 710 -7.35 26.22 36.09
C VAL A 710 -5.97 26.37 36.69
N THR A 711 -5.69 27.57 37.28
CA THR A 711 -4.41 27.86 37.92
C THR A 711 -4.59 27.88 39.43
N VAL A 712 -3.98 26.90 40.09
CA VAL A 712 -4.16 26.67 41.55
C VAL A 712 -3.31 27.66 42.35
N ASP A 713 -3.93 28.32 43.32
CA ASP A 713 -3.27 29.21 44.31
C ASP A 713 -2.75 28.38 45.48
N ARG A 714 -1.43 28.27 45.56
CA ARG A 714 -0.75 27.45 46.58
C ARG A 714 -0.89 28.01 48.02
N ASP A 715 -1.07 29.30 48.18
CA ASP A 715 -1.25 29.92 49.49
C ASP A 715 -2.67 29.65 50.00
N LYS A 716 -3.66 29.75 49.16
CA LYS A 716 -5.03 29.37 49.48
C LYS A 716 -5.15 27.86 49.80
N LEU A 717 -4.50 27.00 49.02
CA LEU A 717 -4.45 25.53 49.32
C LEU A 717 -3.89 25.29 50.73
N LYS A 718 -2.79 25.92 51.07
CA LYS A 718 -2.18 25.82 52.40
C LYS A 718 -3.14 26.31 53.51
N TYR A 719 -3.82 27.42 53.26
CA TYR A 719 -4.80 27.97 54.24
C TYR A 719 -5.95 26.99 54.50
N TYR A 720 -6.49 26.36 53.44
CA TYR A 720 -7.61 25.42 53.56
C TYR A 720 -7.17 23.97 53.88
N HIS A 721 -5.88 23.70 54.06
CA HIS A 721 -5.28 22.36 54.25
C HIS A 721 -5.67 21.40 53.13
N ALA A 722 -5.64 21.87 51.89
CA ALA A 722 -5.90 21.10 50.67
C ALA A 722 -4.62 20.83 49.90
N THR A 723 -4.60 19.80 49.10
CA THR A 723 -3.52 19.48 48.17
C THR A 723 -3.97 19.74 46.72
N VAL A 724 -2.99 19.85 45.82
CA VAL A 724 -3.29 19.93 44.39
C VAL A 724 -4.03 18.66 43.92
N ASN A 725 -3.75 17.53 44.53
CA ASN A 725 -4.40 16.26 44.20
C ASN A 725 -5.90 16.28 44.58
N ASP A 726 -6.26 16.89 45.71
CA ASP A 726 -7.68 17.00 46.11
C ASP A 726 -8.47 17.84 45.11
N VAL A 727 -7.85 18.94 44.62
CA VAL A 727 -8.41 19.76 43.54
C VAL A 727 -8.56 18.95 42.26
N ALA A 728 -7.50 18.25 41.84
CA ALA A 728 -7.49 17.48 40.61
C ALA A 728 -8.53 16.34 40.64
N GLN A 729 -8.63 15.62 41.75
CA GLN A 729 -9.63 14.52 41.89
C GLN A 729 -11.06 15.04 41.84
N SER A 730 -11.34 16.16 42.56
CA SER A 730 -12.68 16.77 42.54
C SER A 730 -13.05 17.28 41.15
N PHE A 731 -12.11 17.89 40.45
CA PHE A 731 -12.27 18.42 39.11
C PHE A 731 -12.51 17.30 38.07
N ASN A 732 -11.67 16.26 38.07
CA ASN A 732 -11.81 15.13 37.18
C ASN A 732 -13.15 14.38 37.41
N ALA A 733 -13.56 14.19 38.63
CA ALA A 733 -14.83 13.54 38.96
C ALA A 733 -16.05 14.38 38.51
N ALA A 734 -15.94 15.71 38.62
CA ALA A 734 -17.02 16.63 38.28
C ALA A 734 -17.25 16.73 36.77
N ILE A 735 -16.18 16.95 35.98
CA ILE A 735 -16.27 17.25 34.53
C ILE A 735 -16.27 15.97 33.69
N GLY A 736 -15.32 15.07 33.90
CA GLY A 736 -15.16 13.85 33.09
C GLY A 736 -16.18 12.76 33.43
N GLY A 737 -16.76 12.79 34.60
CA GLY A 737 -17.37 11.63 35.21
C GLY A 737 -16.33 10.53 35.50
N ARG A 738 -16.51 9.75 36.56
CA ARG A 738 -15.61 8.63 36.85
C ARG A 738 -16.36 7.33 36.88
N SER A 739 -15.80 6.28 36.28
CA SER A 739 -16.30 4.93 36.45
C SER A 739 -16.14 4.50 37.91
N ALA A 740 -17.25 4.07 38.50
CA ALA A 740 -17.31 3.48 39.84
C ALA A 740 -17.28 1.92 39.81
N GLY A 741 -17.18 1.34 38.63
CA GLY A 741 -17.23 -0.12 38.42
C GLY A 741 -18.13 -0.46 37.24
N VAL A 742 -18.49 -1.73 37.13
CA VAL A 742 -19.38 -2.25 36.09
C VAL A 742 -20.59 -2.98 36.71
N LEU A 743 -21.72 -2.84 36.06
CA LEU A 743 -22.86 -3.71 36.29
C LEU A 743 -22.70 -4.95 35.43
N ALA A 744 -22.33 -6.07 36.04
CA ALA A 744 -21.98 -7.26 35.30
C ALA A 744 -23.21 -8.00 34.75
N ASN A 745 -23.11 -8.51 33.51
CA ASN A 745 -24.17 -9.26 32.84
C ASN A 745 -25.52 -8.50 32.84
N ASP A 746 -25.50 -7.25 32.48
CA ASP A 746 -26.69 -6.39 32.43
C ASP A 746 -27.70 -6.92 31.40
N VAL A 747 -28.88 -7.30 31.90
CA VAL A 747 -29.98 -7.85 31.07
C VAL A 747 -30.47 -6.80 30.07
N GLN A 748 -30.43 -5.50 30.41
CA GLN A 748 -30.82 -4.42 29.52
C GLN A 748 -29.77 -4.13 28.42
N ASN A 749 -28.56 -4.65 28.58
CA ASN A 749 -27.48 -4.56 27.63
C ASN A 749 -27.13 -5.92 27.01
N HIS A 750 -28.14 -6.77 26.77
CA HIS A 750 -27.97 -8.09 26.16
C HIS A 750 -26.97 -9.02 26.88
N GLY A 751 -26.82 -8.86 28.21
CA GLY A 751 -25.87 -9.63 29.01
C GLY A 751 -24.43 -9.08 29.01
N ASN A 752 -24.18 -7.95 28.38
CA ASN A 752 -22.88 -7.29 28.43
C ASN A 752 -22.70 -6.52 29.73
N ASP A 753 -21.46 -6.28 30.11
CA ASP A 753 -21.13 -5.42 31.23
C ASP A 753 -21.44 -3.96 30.91
N THR A 754 -22.10 -3.25 31.85
CA THR A 754 -22.46 -1.83 31.70
C THR A 754 -21.69 -0.98 32.68
N ASP A 755 -21.00 0.06 32.22
CA ASP A 755 -20.23 0.99 33.06
C ASP A 755 -21.16 1.71 34.05
N ILE A 756 -20.76 1.83 35.33
CA ILE A 756 -21.38 2.68 36.33
C ILE A 756 -20.60 4.01 36.38
N ALA A 757 -21.21 5.09 35.89
CA ALA A 757 -20.56 6.41 35.81
C ALA A 757 -21.16 7.34 36.89
N VAL A 758 -20.28 8.00 37.64
CA VAL A 758 -20.66 8.99 38.68
C VAL A 758 -20.32 10.37 38.18
N ARG A 759 -21.30 11.28 38.13
CA ARG A 759 -21.11 12.69 37.71
C ARG A 759 -22.16 13.59 38.35
N PHE A 760 -21.97 14.92 38.28
CA PHE A 760 -23.03 15.83 38.72
C PHE A 760 -24.22 15.85 37.75
N ALA A 761 -25.41 16.09 38.29
CA ALA A 761 -26.62 16.29 37.50
C ALA A 761 -26.45 17.54 36.60
N GLY A 762 -26.94 17.45 35.34
CA GLY A 762 -26.78 18.55 34.37
C GLY A 762 -25.47 18.50 33.53
N GLY A 763 -24.69 17.50 33.73
CA GLY A 763 -23.28 17.25 33.36
C GLY A 763 -22.74 17.42 31.96
N SER A 764 -23.23 18.28 31.08
CA SER A 764 -22.58 18.50 29.77
C SER A 764 -22.56 19.95 29.28
N GLY A 765 -22.98 20.90 30.11
CA GLY A 765 -23.02 22.32 29.76
C GLY A 765 -22.44 23.19 30.86
N TYR A 766 -21.25 22.80 31.38
CA TYR A 766 -20.57 23.66 32.36
C TYR A 766 -20.07 24.92 31.70
N ASP A 767 -20.54 26.07 32.20
CA ASP A 767 -19.90 27.37 31.96
C ASP A 767 -18.76 27.57 32.97
N ILE A 768 -18.08 28.72 32.86
CA ILE A 768 -16.94 29.04 33.73
C ILE A 768 -17.35 29.16 35.19
N GLU A 769 -18.57 29.62 35.46
CA GLU A 769 -19.12 29.76 36.82
C GLU A 769 -19.48 28.41 37.44
N ASP A 770 -19.98 27.50 36.64
CA ASP A 770 -20.20 26.10 37.07
C ASP A 770 -18.92 25.43 37.49
N VAL A 771 -17.83 25.64 36.72
CA VAL A 771 -16.52 25.11 37.06
C VAL A 771 -15.98 25.74 38.35
N ARG A 772 -16.14 27.05 38.54
CA ARG A 772 -15.75 27.73 39.79
C ARG A 772 -16.50 27.19 40.99
N ALA A 773 -17.74 26.79 40.81
CA ALA A 773 -18.63 26.27 41.87
C ALA A 773 -18.47 24.79 42.13
N ILE A 774 -17.48 24.10 41.57
CA ILE A 774 -17.18 22.68 41.90
C ILE A 774 -16.71 22.57 43.35
N PRO A 775 -17.31 21.73 44.20
CA PRO A 775 -16.89 21.54 45.57
C PRO A 775 -15.63 20.68 45.65
N VAL A 776 -14.64 21.20 46.35
CA VAL A 776 -13.37 20.50 46.66
C VAL A 776 -13.33 20.21 48.17
N GLN A 777 -13.08 18.95 48.53
CA GLN A 777 -12.92 18.59 49.92
C GLN A 777 -11.56 18.98 50.44
N THR A 778 -11.53 19.73 51.57
CA THR A 778 -10.31 20.22 52.19
C THR A 778 -10.24 19.77 53.65
N GLY A 779 -9.09 19.96 54.30
CA GLY A 779 -8.97 19.67 55.71
C GLY A 779 -9.82 20.57 56.62
N ARG A 780 -10.44 21.64 56.08
CA ARG A 780 -11.35 22.58 56.79
C ARG A 780 -12.80 22.46 56.33
N GLY A 781 -13.13 21.45 55.56
CA GLY A 781 -14.48 21.27 54.99
C GLY A 781 -14.51 21.47 53.45
N SER A 782 -15.71 21.42 52.88
CA SER A 782 -15.92 21.61 51.43
C SER A 782 -15.80 23.12 51.11
N VAL A 783 -15.02 23.45 50.08
CA VAL A 783 -14.74 24.81 49.56
C VAL A 783 -14.90 24.79 48.05
N PHE A 784 -15.38 25.87 47.47
CA PHE A 784 -15.52 25.92 46.01
C PHE A 784 -14.16 26.08 45.31
N LEU A 785 -14.04 25.47 44.11
CA LEU A 785 -12.84 25.53 43.31
C LEU A 785 -12.37 26.99 43.03
N GLY A 786 -13.29 27.90 42.77
CA GLY A 786 -12.97 29.31 42.56
C GLY A 786 -12.34 30.02 43.77
N ASP A 787 -12.50 29.47 45.01
CA ASP A 787 -11.80 29.99 46.17
C ASP A 787 -10.35 29.46 46.26
N LEU A 788 -10.01 28.37 45.55
CA LEU A 788 -8.71 27.69 45.56
C LEU A 788 -7.87 27.96 44.32
N ALA A 789 -8.51 28.32 43.22
CA ALA A 789 -7.89 28.45 41.89
C ALA A 789 -8.55 29.52 41.05
N ASP A 790 -7.77 30.13 40.17
CA ASP A 790 -8.30 31.00 39.11
C ASP A 790 -8.66 30.19 37.90
N VAL A 791 -9.83 30.45 37.32
CA VAL A 791 -10.36 29.77 36.13
C VAL A 791 -10.48 30.81 35.03
N GLU A 792 -9.73 30.61 33.93
CA GLU A 792 -9.68 31.52 32.79
C GLU A 792 -9.92 30.76 31.48
N GLU A 793 -10.52 31.41 30.49
CA GLU A 793 -10.57 30.89 29.14
C GLU A 793 -9.20 31.01 28.48
N GLY A 794 -8.70 29.93 27.92
CA GLY A 794 -7.45 29.84 27.22
C GLY A 794 -7.61 29.18 25.85
N VAL A 795 -6.51 29.08 25.15
CA VAL A 795 -6.44 28.38 23.85
C VAL A 795 -5.21 27.48 23.88
N GLY A 796 -5.42 26.19 23.85
CA GLY A 796 -4.35 25.19 23.87
C GLY A 796 -4.09 24.53 22.51
N PRO A 797 -2.87 24.06 22.22
CA PRO A 797 -2.59 23.34 20.98
C PRO A 797 -3.32 21.98 20.97
N ILE A 798 -3.99 21.66 19.83
CA ILE A 798 -4.74 20.42 19.69
C ILE A 798 -3.81 19.23 19.50
N THR A 799 -2.77 19.41 18.70
CA THR A 799 -1.81 18.34 18.39
C THR A 799 -0.42 18.90 18.28
N ILE A 800 0.49 18.39 19.09
CA ILE A 800 1.93 18.64 18.97
C ILE A 800 2.55 17.46 18.23
N ARG A 801 3.18 17.75 17.09
CA ARG A 801 3.92 16.75 16.33
C ARG A 801 5.42 16.95 16.50
N ARG A 802 6.14 15.84 16.60
CA ARG A 802 7.59 15.86 16.72
C ARG A 802 8.23 14.83 15.79
N VAL A 803 9.42 15.14 15.32
CA VAL A 803 10.27 14.23 14.54
C VAL A 803 11.68 14.33 15.11
N ASN A 804 12.26 13.20 15.46
CA ASN A 804 13.58 13.13 16.08
C ASN A 804 13.74 14.12 17.25
N LYS A 805 12.71 14.19 18.12
CA LYS A 805 12.65 15.02 19.32
C LYS A 805 12.47 16.53 19.09
N GLU A 806 12.36 16.98 17.84
CA GLU A 806 12.07 18.37 17.50
C GLU A 806 10.60 18.55 17.13
N ARG A 807 9.98 19.67 17.55
CA ARG A 807 8.62 20.02 17.13
C ARG A 807 8.59 20.33 15.65
N ILE A 808 7.51 19.90 14.99
CA ILE A 808 7.29 20.16 13.57
C ILE A 808 5.89 20.66 13.29
N ILE A 809 5.76 21.44 12.21
CA ILE A 809 4.48 21.73 11.56
C ILE A 809 4.55 21.19 10.12
N ASN A 810 3.56 20.40 9.73
CA ASN A 810 3.45 19.84 8.40
C ASN A 810 2.41 20.59 7.58
N ILE A 811 2.79 21.00 6.37
CA ILE A 811 1.88 21.49 5.35
C ILE A 811 1.86 20.45 4.24
N GLN A 812 0.68 19.95 3.92
CA GLN A 812 0.49 18.88 2.93
C GLN A 812 -0.60 19.23 1.94
N CYS A 813 -0.52 18.69 0.72
CA CYS A 813 -1.54 18.89 -0.30
C CYS A 813 -1.62 17.71 -1.27
N ASN A 814 -2.74 17.62 -1.97
CA ASN A 814 -2.93 16.74 -3.10
C ASN A 814 -2.60 17.48 -4.41
N LEU A 815 -2.32 16.72 -5.47
CA LEU A 815 -2.06 17.24 -6.81
C LEU A 815 -3.33 17.11 -7.67
N THR A 816 -3.51 18.06 -8.58
CA THR A 816 -4.39 17.90 -9.73
C THR A 816 -3.64 17.15 -10.85
N ASP A 817 -3.65 17.64 -12.07
CA ASP A 817 -3.08 16.93 -13.22
C ASP A 817 -1.60 17.30 -13.51
N ARG A 818 -0.93 18.02 -12.57
CA ARG A 818 0.49 18.38 -12.73
C ARG A 818 1.40 17.28 -12.16
N PRO A 819 2.52 16.96 -12.86
CA PRO A 819 3.52 16.03 -12.38
C PRO A 819 4.17 16.49 -11.06
N LEU A 820 4.44 15.52 -10.17
CA LEU A 820 4.99 15.78 -8.85
C LEU A 820 6.33 16.51 -8.87
N ASN A 821 7.23 16.12 -9.76
CA ASN A 821 8.57 16.72 -9.88
C ASN A 821 8.55 18.21 -10.26
N GLU A 822 7.61 18.63 -11.11
CA GLU A 822 7.46 20.04 -11.50
C GLU A 822 7.01 20.88 -10.32
N VAL A 823 6.00 20.40 -9.61
CA VAL A 823 5.43 21.10 -8.46
C VAL A 823 6.47 21.22 -7.34
N VAL A 824 7.22 20.16 -7.04
CA VAL A 824 8.29 20.19 -6.03
C VAL A 824 9.38 21.18 -6.42
N LYS A 825 9.77 21.25 -7.70
CA LYS A 825 10.75 22.21 -8.19
C LYS A 825 10.28 23.67 -8.03
N GLU A 826 9.03 23.94 -8.40
CA GLU A 826 8.42 25.27 -8.26
C GLU A 826 8.32 25.68 -6.78
N LEU A 827 7.82 24.75 -5.93
CA LEU A 827 7.72 24.99 -4.48
C LEU A 827 9.11 25.23 -3.86
N THR A 828 10.14 24.47 -4.25
CA THR A 828 11.50 24.66 -3.75
C THR A 828 12.00 26.10 -4.05
N GLN A 829 11.76 26.60 -5.26
CA GLN A 829 12.15 27.96 -5.64
C GLN A 829 11.40 29.01 -4.81
N LYS A 830 10.08 28.85 -4.63
CA LYS A 830 9.24 29.77 -3.86
C LYS A 830 9.57 29.75 -2.37
N LEU A 831 9.80 28.58 -1.79
CA LEU A 831 10.16 28.42 -0.37
C LEU A 831 11.53 29.01 -0.06
N ASN A 832 12.52 28.82 -0.93
CA ASN A 832 13.85 29.45 -0.81
C ASN A 832 13.77 30.99 -0.88
N ALA A 833 12.88 31.52 -1.70
CA ALA A 833 12.66 32.96 -1.83
C ALA A 833 11.87 33.57 -0.65
N ALA A 834 11.12 32.75 0.11
CA ALA A 834 10.21 33.21 1.17
C ALA A 834 10.91 33.67 2.45
N GLY A 835 12.22 33.44 2.60
CA GLY A 835 12.99 33.84 3.79
C GLY A 835 12.47 33.21 5.08
N LEU A 836 12.18 31.92 5.07
CA LEU A 836 11.75 31.18 6.25
C LEU A 836 12.88 31.17 7.29
N LYS A 837 12.52 31.41 8.54
CA LYS A 837 13.45 31.34 9.67
C LYS A 837 13.58 29.92 10.23
N SER A 838 12.51 29.12 10.08
CA SER A 838 12.50 27.70 10.41
C SER A 838 13.16 26.88 9.32
N GLY A 839 13.84 25.80 9.70
CA GLY A 839 14.31 24.80 8.75
C GLY A 839 13.13 24.11 8.08
N TYR A 840 13.22 23.86 6.76
CA TYR A 840 12.18 23.06 6.09
C TYR A 840 12.77 21.86 5.36
N ALA A 841 11.98 20.80 5.24
CA ALA A 841 12.31 19.62 4.45
C ALA A 841 11.05 19.12 3.72
N PHE A 842 11.24 18.65 2.49
CA PHE A 842 10.19 17.89 1.83
C PHE A 842 10.08 16.50 2.45
N SER A 843 8.87 16.01 2.54
CA SER A 843 8.55 14.63 2.92
C SER A 843 7.39 14.13 2.07
N GLY A 844 6.85 12.96 2.37
CA GLY A 844 5.75 12.41 1.58
C GLY A 844 6.22 11.65 0.36
N GLN A 845 5.36 11.55 -0.67
CA GLN A 845 5.66 10.80 -1.88
C GLN A 845 6.86 11.38 -2.65
N ALA A 846 7.08 12.69 -2.58
CA ALA A 846 8.21 13.35 -3.24
C ALA A 846 9.56 12.79 -2.79
N THR A 847 9.76 12.59 -1.49
CA THR A 847 11.00 12.02 -0.95
C THR A 847 11.10 10.54 -1.29
N THR A 848 10.00 9.78 -1.08
CA THR A 848 9.97 8.35 -1.41
C THR A 848 10.25 8.09 -2.88
N MET A 849 9.73 8.94 -3.79
CA MET A 849 10.02 8.87 -5.21
C MET A 849 11.52 9.07 -5.51
N ASN A 850 12.14 10.08 -4.93
CA ASN A 850 13.56 10.35 -5.15
C ASN A 850 14.44 9.20 -4.66
N ASP A 851 14.16 8.68 -3.47
CA ASP A 851 14.89 7.55 -2.90
C ASP A 851 14.73 6.29 -3.76
N SER A 852 13.49 5.99 -4.17
CA SER A 852 13.19 4.83 -5.03
C SER A 852 13.81 4.95 -6.42
N PHE A 853 13.81 6.15 -7.01
CA PHE A 853 14.44 6.39 -8.31
C PHE A 853 15.96 6.25 -8.22
N ALA A 854 16.59 6.70 -7.13
CA ALA A 854 18.02 6.52 -6.90
C ALA A 854 18.37 5.03 -6.75
N GLU A 855 17.56 4.28 -6.02
CA GLU A 855 17.75 2.82 -5.87
C GLU A 855 17.54 2.08 -7.20
N MET A 856 16.52 2.44 -7.98
CA MET A 856 16.30 1.84 -9.29
C MET A 856 17.43 2.18 -10.27
N ALA A 857 17.98 3.40 -10.22
CA ALA A 857 19.15 3.79 -11.01
C ALA A 857 20.40 2.99 -10.60
N MET A 858 20.56 2.71 -9.30
CA MET A 858 21.64 1.84 -8.81
C MET A 858 21.44 0.40 -9.27
N ALA A 859 20.22 -0.15 -9.18
CA ALA A 859 19.90 -1.49 -9.66
C ALA A 859 20.16 -1.63 -11.16
N LEU A 860 19.74 -0.63 -11.97
CA LEU A 860 20.00 -0.57 -13.40
C LEU A 860 21.50 -0.56 -13.70
N SER A 861 22.27 0.28 -13.00
CA SER A 861 23.72 0.37 -13.16
C SER A 861 24.41 -0.95 -12.81
N LEU A 862 23.97 -1.60 -11.75
CA LEU A 862 24.48 -2.91 -11.34
C LEU A 862 24.10 -4.00 -12.35
N SER A 863 22.88 -3.99 -12.90
CA SER A 863 22.45 -4.92 -13.95
C SER A 863 23.31 -4.77 -15.20
N LEU A 864 23.58 -3.54 -15.64
CA LEU A 864 24.46 -3.25 -16.78
C LEU A 864 25.89 -3.79 -16.56
N LEU A 865 26.43 -3.57 -15.35
CA LEU A 865 27.74 -4.10 -14.99
C LEU A 865 27.76 -5.63 -15.01
N LEU A 866 26.74 -6.27 -14.43
CA LEU A 866 26.66 -7.72 -14.37
C LEU A 866 26.46 -8.35 -15.76
N ILE A 867 25.65 -7.74 -16.64
CA ILE A 867 25.51 -8.16 -18.04
C ILE A 867 26.89 -8.08 -18.75
N TYR A 868 27.61 -6.96 -18.57
CA TYR A 868 28.93 -6.80 -19.15
C TYR A 868 29.89 -7.90 -18.70
N LEU A 869 29.96 -8.15 -17.38
CA LEU A 869 30.84 -9.19 -16.82
C LEU A 869 30.44 -10.60 -17.30
N LEU A 870 29.16 -10.91 -17.32
CA LEU A 870 28.64 -12.18 -17.82
C LEU A 870 29.03 -12.41 -19.28
N LEU A 871 28.81 -11.41 -20.13
CA LEU A 871 29.16 -11.50 -21.55
C LEU A 871 30.69 -11.56 -21.75
N ALA A 872 31.47 -10.86 -20.93
CA ALA A 872 32.93 -10.90 -21.00
C ALA A 872 33.48 -12.31 -20.65
N VAL A 873 32.89 -12.98 -19.66
CA VAL A 873 33.22 -14.36 -19.29
C VAL A 873 32.82 -15.35 -20.39
N LEU A 874 31.60 -15.23 -20.92
CA LEU A 874 31.09 -16.15 -21.92
C LEU A 874 31.82 -16.08 -23.26
N TYR A 875 32.32 -14.90 -23.65
CA TYR A 875 32.98 -14.67 -24.93
C TYR A 875 34.47 -14.46 -24.82
N GLU A 876 35.05 -14.58 -23.63
CA GLU A 876 36.47 -14.38 -23.36
C GLU A 876 37.04 -13.10 -24.02
N SER A 877 36.22 -12.05 -24.10
CA SER A 877 36.54 -10.79 -24.76
C SER A 877 36.00 -9.60 -23.98
N VAL A 878 36.80 -8.57 -23.81
CA VAL A 878 36.40 -7.30 -23.17
C VAL A 878 35.69 -6.38 -24.18
N PHE A 879 36.06 -6.45 -25.45
CA PHE A 879 35.53 -5.52 -26.46
C PHE A 879 34.17 -5.95 -27.02
N THR A 880 33.94 -7.24 -27.17
CA THR A 880 32.70 -7.78 -27.76
C THR A 880 31.46 -7.44 -26.89
N PRO A 881 31.50 -7.58 -25.56
CA PRO A 881 30.39 -7.14 -24.69
C PRO A 881 30.15 -5.62 -24.78
N PHE A 882 31.20 -4.81 -24.85
CA PHE A 882 31.05 -3.37 -24.97
C PHE A 882 30.29 -2.97 -26.24
N ILE A 883 30.55 -3.62 -27.36
CA ILE A 883 29.81 -3.39 -28.61
C ILE A 883 28.33 -3.74 -28.45
N ARG A 884 28.04 -4.86 -27.81
CA ARG A 884 26.65 -5.35 -27.58
C ARG A 884 25.88 -4.40 -26.69
N MET A 885 26.47 -3.93 -25.60
CA MET A 885 25.83 -3.01 -24.67
C MET A 885 25.51 -1.65 -25.30
N PHE A 886 26.14 -1.29 -26.41
CA PHE A 886 25.81 -0.04 -27.10
C PHE A 886 24.39 -0.04 -27.68
N SER A 887 23.73 -1.19 -27.77
CA SER A 887 22.32 -1.28 -28.15
C SER A 887 21.35 -0.79 -27.07
N LEU A 888 21.76 -0.78 -25.80
CA LEU A 888 20.89 -0.42 -24.67
C LEU A 888 20.45 1.07 -24.68
N PRO A 889 21.32 2.06 -24.85
CA PRO A 889 20.91 3.45 -24.98
C PRO A 889 19.93 3.71 -26.13
N LEU A 890 19.95 2.85 -27.15
CA LEU A 890 19.07 2.98 -28.31
C LEU A 890 17.60 2.70 -27.97
N GLY A 891 17.35 1.81 -27.01
CA GLY A 891 16.03 1.51 -26.50
C GLY A 891 15.43 2.66 -25.68
N ILE A 892 16.24 3.36 -24.89
CA ILE A 892 15.79 4.50 -24.07
C ILE A 892 15.17 5.59 -24.94
N ILE A 893 15.69 5.80 -26.15
CA ILE A 893 15.13 6.77 -27.11
C ILE A 893 13.65 6.46 -27.34
N GLY A 894 13.32 5.24 -27.71
CA GLY A 894 11.95 4.83 -27.98
C GLY A 894 11.05 4.81 -26.75
N ALA A 895 11.60 4.39 -25.61
CA ALA A 895 10.89 4.38 -24.35
C ALA A 895 10.40 5.79 -23.99
N VAL A 896 11.27 6.79 -23.99
CA VAL A 896 10.94 8.17 -23.64
C VAL A 896 10.00 8.82 -24.67
N PHE A 897 10.25 8.62 -25.96
CA PHE A 897 9.35 9.14 -26.99
C PHE A 897 7.97 8.49 -26.96
N CYS A 898 7.89 7.21 -26.63
CA CYS A 898 6.60 6.51 -26.52
C CYS A 898 5.80 7.01 -25.30
N LEU A 899 6.45 7.21 -24.15
CA LEU A 899 5.82 7.84 -22.98
C LEU A 899 5.28 9.25 -23.33
N LEU A 900 6.07 10.05 -24.07
CA LEU A 900 5.64 11.37 -24.51
C LEU A 900 4.41 11.31 -25.41
N LEU A 901 4.40 10.41 -26.39
CA LEU A 901 3.31 10.28 -27.36
C LEU A 901 2.00 9.75 -26.73
N THR A 902 2.13 8.92 -25.69
CA THR A 902 0.99 8.33 -25.00
C THR A 902 0.58 9.10 -23.75
N HIS A 903 1.21 10.26 -23.49
CA HIS A 903 0.97 11.10 -22.31
C HIS A 903 1.17 10.36 -20.97
N ASN A 904 2.04 9.35 -20.95
CA ASN A 904 2.38 8.63 -19.72
C ASN A 904 3.59 9.29 -19.03
N THR A 905 3.69 9.10 -17.72
CA THR A 905 4.76 9.64 -16.89
C THR A 905 5.90 8.65 -16.68
N ILE A 906 7.06 9.16 -16.25
CA ILE A 906 8.11 8.34 -15.69
C ILE A 906 7.74 8.02 -14.24
N ASN A 907 7.57 6.73 -13.94
CA ASN A 907 7.20 6.21 -12.64
C ASN A 907 7.93 4.88 -12.39
N LEU A 908 7.73 4.27 -11.23
CA LEU A 908 8.41 3.02 -10.88
C LEU A 908 8.18 1.91 -11.92
N TYR A 909 6.98 1.80 -12.48
CA TYR A 909 6.67 0.78 -13.49
C TYR A 909 7.35 1.05 -14.82
N SER A 910 7.44 2.32 -15.24
CA SER A 910 8.17 2.68 -16.45
C SER A 910 9.68 2.44 -16.31
N LEU A 911 10.26 2.67 -15.12
CA LEU A 911 11.66 2.35 -14.83
C LEU A 911 11.92 0.83 -14.87
N ILE A 912 11.00 0.03 -14.39
CA ILE A 912 11.05 -1.42 -14.54
C ILE A 912 10.96 -1.80 -16.03
N GLY A 913 10.09 -1.14 -16.79
CA GLY A 913 10.00 -1.32 -18.23
C GLY A 913 11.35 -1.06 -18.94
N ILE A 914 12.08 -0.03 -18.53
CA ILE A 914 13.44 0.26 -19.04
C ILE A 914 14.40 -0.89 -18.67
N LEU A 915 14.37 -1.35 -17.43
CA LEU A 915 15.24 -2.43 -16.96
C LEU A 915 14.96 -3.74 -17.69
N VAL A 916 13.68 -4.10 -17.87
CA VAL A 916 13.27 -5.26 -18.68
C VAL A 916 13.76 -5.13 -20.12
N MET A 917 13.55 -3.97 -20.70
CA MET A 917 13.98 -3.68 -22.06
C MET A 917 15.48 -3.88 -22.24
N ASP A 918 16.31 -3.53 -21.25
CA ASP A 918 17.76 -3.72 -21.31
C ASP A 918 18.15 -5.20 -21.54
N GLY A 919 17.51 -6.14 -20.83
CA GLY A 919 17.71 -7.57 -21.04
C GLY A 919 17.31 -8.02 -22.45
N LEU A 920 16.16 -7.57 -22.93
CA LEU A 920 15.62 -7.94 -24.24
C LEU A 920 16.44 -7.39 -25.39
N VAL A 921 16.89 -6.16 -25.29
CA VAL A 921 17.71 -5.50 -26.32
C VAL A 921 19.09 -6.15 -26.45
N ALA A 922 19.68 -6.55 -25.33
CA ALA A 922 20.97 -7.25 -25.33
C ALA A 922 20.95 -8.54 -26.16
N LYS A 923 19.81 -9.26 -26.20
CA LYS A 923 19.62 -10.47 -27.01
C LYS A 923 19.78 -10.23 -28.50
N ASN A 924 19.12 -9.19 -29.02
CA ASN A 924 19.15 -8.86 -30.45
C ASN A 924 20.58 -8.59 -30.96
N GLY A 925 21.36 -7.83 -30.16
CA GLY A 925 22.75 -7.59 -30.43
C GLY A 925 23.62 -8.85 -30.40
N THR A 926 23.33 -9.74 -29.45
CA THR A 926 24.03 -11.03 -29.28
C THR A 926 23.85 -11.91 -30.52
N LEU A 927 22.60 -12.14 -30.96
CA LEU A 927 22.29 -12.97 -32.13
C LEU A 927 22.97 -12.47 -33.41
N LEU A 928 23.04 -11.17 -33.61
CA LEU A 928 23.66 -10.58 -34.81
C LEU A 928 25.18 -10.73 -34.77
N LEU A 929 25.82 -10.42 -33.67
CA LEU A 929 27.27 -10.45 -33.53
C LEU A 929 27.82 -11.88 -33.49
N ASP A 930 27.17 -12.80 -32.81
CA ASP A 930 27.60 -14.20 -32.77
C ASP A 930 27.65 -14.81 -34.17
N TYR A 931 26.61 -14.58 -34.98
CA TYR A 931 26.61 -15.09 -36.34
C TYR A 931 27.64 -14.36 -37.23
N THR A 932 27.86 -13.08 -36.99
CA THR A 932 28.96 -12.33 -37.68
C THR A 932 30.32 -12.95 -37.37
N LEU A 933 30.61 -13.27 -36.11
CA LEU A 933 31.88 -13.88 -35.71
C LEU A 933 32.02 -15.30 -36.30
N THR A 934 30.94 -16.07 -36.33
CA THR A 934 30.94 -17.38 -36.96
C THR A 934 31.32 -17.32 -38.44
N LEU A 935 30.68 -16.43 -39.19
CA LEU A 935 31.00 -16.22 -40.61
C LEU A 935 32.45 -15.78 -40.85
N MET A 936 32.98 -14.96 -39.92
CA MET A 936 34.40 -14.55 -39.98
C MET A 936 35.34 -15.72 -39.68
N HIS A 937 35.01 -16.60 -38.77
CA HIS A 937 35.76 -17.86 -38.51
C HIS A 937 35.71 -18.81 -39.73
N GLU A 938 34.64 -18.79 -40.51
CA GLU A 938 34.52 -19.50 -41.77
C GLU A 938 35.32 -18.85 -42.94
N GLY A 939 36.00 -17.76 -42.68
CA GLY A 939 36.91 -17.12 -43.65
C GLY A 939 36.34 -15.91 -44.41
N MET A 940 35.14 -15.42 -44.04
CA MET A 940 34.58 -14.19 -44.65
C MET A 940 35.29 -12.93 -44.17
N THR A 941 35.39 -11.92 -45.01
CA THR A 941 35.86 -10.58 -44.60
C THR A 941 34.82 -9.93 -43.66
N ALA A 942 35.28 -9.18 -42.66
CA ALA A 942 34.38 -8.54 -41.66
C ALA A 942 33.20 -7.78 -42.30
N LYS A 943 33.42 -7.04 -43.38
CA LYS A 943 32.39 -6.30 -44.11
C LYS A 943 31.37 -7.22 -44.77
N ALA A 944 31.80 -8.33 -45.39
CA ALA A 944 30.91 -9.31 -46.00
C ALA A 944 30.15 -10.09 -44.94
N ALA A 945 30.82 -10.50 -43.86
CA ALA A 945 30.24 -11.23 -42.73
C ALA A 945 29.12 -10.44 -42.05
N VAL A 946 29.32 -9.15 -41.77
CA VAL A 946 28.32 -8.25 -41.19
C VAL A 946 27.08 -8.10 -42.09
N ILE A 947 27.25 -7.94 -43.41
CA ILE A 947 26.12 -7.78 -44.33
C ILE A 947 25.34 -9.09 -44.43
N GLU A 948 26.02 -10.24 -44.52
CA GLU A 948 25.37 -11.54 -44.63
C GLU A 948 24.69 -11.93 -43.33
N ALA A 949 25.33 -11.68 -42.18
CA ALA A 949 24.72 -11.89 -40.87
C ALA A 949 23.46 -11.02 -40.69
N GLY A 950 23.52 -9.76 -41.12
CA GLY A 950 22.35 -8.88 -41.05
C GLY A 950 21.16 -9.40 -41.86
N LYS A 951 21.37 -9.92 -43.06
CA LYS A 951 20.33 -10.52 -43.91
C LYS A 951 19.73 -11.76 -43.31
N THR A 952 20.58 -12.66 -42.82
CA THR A 952 20.15 -13.97 -42.28
C THR A 952 19.43 -13.79 -40.93
N ARG A 953 19.90 -12.88 -40.08
CA ARG A 953 19.33 -12.66 -38.73
C ARG A 953 18.22 -11.61 -38.69
N LEU A 954 17.91 -10.93 -39.80
CA LEU A 954 16.83 -9.93 -39.86
C LEU A 954 15.48 -10.54 -39.46
N LYS A 955 15.13 -11.68 -40.04
CA LYS A 955 13.84 -12.36 -39.80
C LYS A 955 13.66 -12.80 -38.34
N PRO A 956 14.61 -13.54 -37.71
CA PRO A 956 14.53 -13.89 -36.29
C PRO A 956 14.39 -12.67 -35.37
N ILE A 957 15.28 -11.68 -35.54
CA ILE A 957 15.28 -10.46 -34.69
C ILE A 957 13.95 -9.69 -34.84
N PHE A 958 13.44 -9.60 -36.07
CA PHE A 958 12.16 -8.92 -36.30
C PHE A 958 10.97 -9.73 -35.73
N MET A 959 11.04 -11.05 -35.83
CA MET A 959 10.00 -11.95 -35.29
C MET A 959 9.92 -11.84 -33.77
N THR A 960 11.05 -11.94 -33.05
CA THR A 960 11.08 -11.81 -31.60
C THR A 960 10.63 -10.44 -31.14
N ALA A 961 11.10 -9.37 -31.79
CA ALA A 961 10.68 -8.01 -31.48
C ALA A 961 9.18 -7.80 -31.70
N LEU A 962 8.63 -8.28 -32.83
CA LEU A 962 7.21 -8.15 -33.13
C LEU A 962 6.33 -8.99 -32.17
N THR A 963 6.79 -10.22 -31.85
CA THR A 963 6.10 -11.08 -30.89
C THR A 963 5.99 -10.39 -29.51
N MET A 964 7.06 -9.73 -29.06
CA MET A 964 7.08 -8.98 -27.82
C MET A 964 6.15 -7.75 -27.88
N VAL A 965 6.25 -6.95 -28.94
CA VAL A 965 5.41 -5.76 -29.13
C VAL A 965 3.92 -6.14 -29.16
N VAL A 966 3.56 -7.15 -29.96
CA VAL A 966 2.16 -7.61 -30.10
C VAL A 966 1.67 -8.30 -28.82
N GLY A 967 2.54 -9.05 -28.14
CA GLY A 967 2.23 -9.67 -26.84
C GLY A 967 1.95 -8.65 -25.72
N MET A 968 2.63 -7.50 -25.75
CA MET A 968 2.42 -6.41 -24.79
C MET A 968 1.29 -5.45 -25.18
N LEU A 969 0.79 -5.52 -26.42
CA LEU A 969 -0.24 -4.60 -26.90
C LEU A 969 -1.57 -4.69 -26.11
N PRO A 970 -2.08 -5.87 -25.72
CA PRO A 970 -3.25 -5.95 -24.85
C PRO A 970 -3.05 -5.23 -23.52
N THR A 971 -1.87 -5.36 -22.91
CA THR A 971 -1.51 -4.64 -21.67
C THR A 971 -1.44 -3.14 -21.88
N ALA A 972 -0.86 -2.69 -23.00
CA ALA A 972 -0.71 -1.27 -23.31
C ALA A 972 -2.04 -0.56 -23.62
N LEU A 973 -3.01 -1.30 -24.15
CA LEU A 973 -4.35 -0.80 -24.55
C LEU A 973 -5.42 -1.15 -23.54
N SER A 974 -5.10 -1.85 -22.45
CA SER A 974 -6.07 -2.26 -21.44
C SER A 974 -6.64 -1.05 -20.73
N LEU A 975 -7.98 -0.94 -20.74
CA LEU A 975 -8.76 0.12 -20.09
C LEU A 975 -9.51 -0.41 -18.86
N SER A 976 -9.21 -1.63 -18.42
CA SER A 976 -9.88 -2.25 -17.27
C SER A 976 -9.30 -1.76 -15.94
N ALA A 977 -10.12 -1.77 -14.89
CA ALA A 977 -9.70 -1.39 -13.54
C ALA A 977 -8.42 -2.12 -13.10
N GLY A 978 -7.46 -1.39 -12.52
CA GLY A 978 -6.16 -1.91 -12.09
C GLY A 978 -5.13 -2.09 -13.21
N SER A 979 -5.48 -1.81 -14.47
CA SER A 979 -4.53 -1.89 -15.59
C SER A 979 -3.64 -0.66 -15.70
N GLU A 980 -4.02 0.48 -15.15
CA GLU A 980 -3.33 1.78 -15.27
C GLU A 980 -1.88 1.71 -14.84
N THR A 981 -1.58 0.91 -13.83
CA THR A 981 -0.21 0.71 -13.33
C THR A 981 0.70 0.06 -14.36
N ARG A 982 0.17 -0.80 -15.23
CA ARG A 982 0.93 -1.61 -16.20
C ARG A 982 1.12 -0.92 -17.54
N VAL A 983 0.26 0.03 -17.87
CA VAL A 983 0.22 0.72 -19.17
C VAL A 983 1.55 1.44 -19.46
N SER A 984 2.09 2.19 -18.49
CA SER A 984 3.35 2.92 -18.66
C SER A 984 4.54 1.99 -18.93
N MET A 985 4.62 0.85 -18.24
CA MET A 985 5.62 -0.18 -18.47
C MET A 985 5.50 -0.78 -19.88
N ALA A 986 4.28 -1.12 -20.28
CA ALA A 986 4.04 -1.74 -21.59
C ALA A 986 4.44 -0.80 -22.74
N TRP A 987 4.10 0.49 -22.66
CA TRP A 987 4.51 1.47 -23.67
C TRP A 987 6.01 1.70 -23.71
N VAL A 988 6.71 1.69 -22.58
CA VAL A 988 8.18 1.74 -22.53
C VAL A 988 8.78 0.56 -23.26
N ILE A 989 8.30 -0.65 -23.02
CA ILE A 989 8.81 -1.87 -23.68
C ILE A 989 8.50 -1.84 -25.17
N ILE A 990 7.29 -1.48 -25.59
CA ILE A 990 6.90 -1.39 -26.99
C ILE A 990 7.79 -0.37 -27.73
N GLY A 991 7.87 0.85 -27.19
CA GLY A 991 8.67 1.93 -27.79
C GLY A 991 10.15 1.60 -27.86
N GLY A 992 10.69 1.09 -26.75
CA GLY A 992 12.09 0.68 -26.65
C GLY A 992 12.44 -0.48 -27.58
N MET A 993 11.58 -1.50 -27.68
CA MET A 993 11.80 -2.62 -28.61
C MET A 993 11.78 -2.21 -30.07
N ILE A 994 10.85 -1.36 -30.49
CA ILE A 994 10.79 -0.88 -31.87
C ILE A 994 12.07 -0.12 -32.23
N THR A 995 12.46 0.85 -31.43
CA THR A 995 13.64 1.69 -31.74
C THR A 995 14.94 0.91 -31.60
N SER A 996 15.08 0.11 -30.54
CA SER A 996 16.29 -0.71 -30.36
C SER A 996 16.48 -1.72 -31.49
N THR A 997 15.42 -2.37 -31.95
CA THR A 997 15.51 -3.32 -33.07
C THR A 997 16.01 -2.65 -34.36
N VAL A 998 15.41 -1.50 -34.70
CA VAL A 998 15.81 -0.76 -35.90
C VAL A 998 17.27 -0.26 -35.81
N PHE A 999 17.61 0.34 -34.67
CA PHE A 999 18.96 0.90 -34.49
C PHE A 999 20.01 -0.19 -34.27
N THR A 1000 19.71 -1.29 -33.59
CA THR A 1000 20.63 -2.40 -33.41
C THR A 1000 21.03 -3.00 -34.78
N LEU A 1001 20.06 -3.22 -35.66
CA LEU A 1001 20.32 -3.71 -37.01
C LEU A 1001 21.14 -2.79 -37.88
N LEU A 1002 21.20 -1.46 -37.61
CA LEU A 1002 21.93 -0.47 -38.41
C LEU A 1002 23.23 0.00 -37.73
N VAL A 1003 23.17 0.27 -36.42
CA VAL A 1003 24.29 0.92 -35.69
C VAL A 1003 25.32 -0.12 -35.24
N LEU A 1004 24.87 -1.27 -34.73
CA LEU A 1004 25.76 -2.31 -34.21
C LEU A 1004 26.76 -2.84 -35.28
N PRO A 1005 26.34 -3.14 -36.53
CA PRO A 1005 27.23 -3.51 -37.62
C PRO A 1005 28.30 -2.47 -37.87
N ILE A 1006 27.95 -1.20 -37.86
CA ILE A 1006 28.84 -0.10 -38.10
C ILE A 1006 29.87 0.06 -36.97
N LEU A 1007 29.42 -0.02 -35.75
CA LEU A 1007 30.27 0.05 -34.56
C LEU A 1007 31.28 -1.12 -34.53
N PHE A 1008 30.82 -2.33 -34.87
CA PHE A 1008 31.64 -3.51 -34.96
C PHE A 1008 32.74 -3.32 -36.02
N LEU A 1009 32.40 -2.88 -37.23
CA LEU A 1009 33.38 -2.62 -38.30
C LEU A 1009 34.40 -1.55 -37.88
N TRP A 1010 33.94 -0.44 -37.30
CA TRP A 1010 34.83 0.63 -36.85
C TRP A 1010 35.82 0.19 -35.77
N LEU A 1011 35.34 -0.60 -34.78
CA LEU A 1011 36.20 -1.13 -33.75
C LEU A 1011 37.14 -2.23 -34.26
N LYS A 1012 36.73 -3.07 -35.21
CA LYS A 1012 37.56 -4.08 -35.84
C LYS A 1012 38.67 -3.47 -36.67
N GLU A 1013 38.39 -2.36 -37.37
CA GLU A 1013 39.44 -1.61 -38.10
C GLU A 1013 40.45 -0.99 -37.13
N LYS A 1014 40.02 -0.50 -35.98
CA LYS A 1014 40.87 0.16 -35.00
C LYS A 1014 41.68 -0.81 -34.13
N PHE A 1015 41.10 -1.99 -33.85
CA PHE A 1015 41.67 -3.02 -32.96
C PHE A 1015 41.59 -4.41 -33.61
N PRO A 1016 42.32 -4.67 -34.72
CA PRO A 1016 42.17 -5.87 -35.54
C PRO A 1016 42.47 -7.18 -34.83
N ASN A 1017 43.33 -7.16 -33.80
CA ASN A 1017 43.76 -8.35 -33.07
C ASN A 1017 43.03 -8.56 -31.69
N ARG A 1018 42.10 -7.70 -31.33
CA ARG A 1018 41.43 -7.77 -30.02
C ARG A 1018 39.93 -8.07 -30.14
N ILE A 1019 39.40 -8.17 -31.34
CA ILE A 1019 37.98 -8.49 -31.63
C ILE A 1019 37.93 -9.64 -32.62
#